data_2dffb0f874b7eeed92a9e1c085933b81
#
_entry.id   2dffb0f874b7eeed92a9e1c085933b81
#
_cell.length_a   1.000
_cell.length_b   1.000
_cell.length_c   1.000
_cell.angle_alpha   90.00
_cell.angle_beta   90.00
_cell.angle_gamma   90.00
#
_symmetry.space_group_name_H-M   'P 1'
#
loop_
_entity.id
_entity.type
_entity.pdbx_description
1 polymer ?
#
loop_
_entity_poly.entity_id
_entity_poly.type
_entity_poly.pdbx_seq_one_letter_code
_entity_poly.pdbx_strand_id
1 'polypeptide(L)'
;MKNTILTFLLVLLFVGCKMQNGGPLEISGLTVEMQKNPEGVSTLHPRFSWLLASDKQDVMQTAYQIEVATSEKDLKDSTNLVWNTGHVVSDQSSMVEYAGAPLESNKKYYWRVTVWSNTGNKAESCIQSWSMALLNDSDWKARWIGLNDSVNLKLDGDRSILPARYLRKEFDLQSKPKRAVLYISGIGSSVCYMNGERIGNDVFGPLPTWYDVSVPYLTYDVTSMVKNGTNTVGVALGNGRYLSMRAHSMLGFGLPRLIAQLNVEYDNGETVSIISDESWKATSKGPITENNEFDGEKYDARLELGKWTENGYDDSAWTKVDLMESPKGKLVAQISPSLKVMEEIRPVSIKSVGEGRYIVDMGQNMVGLQQVKLTGKKDKPITMRFAEVLKDNGTELYLDNLRSALVTDVYTPARDGEFVWEPTFVYHGFQFIEISGLDYEPSVSDFVGKVVYDEMATIGTFETSEELINKLHKNAYWGIRGNYRGMPTDCPQRDERLGWLGDRTTGAYGESFVLGNALMYKKWLIDIEESMNENGSISDVSPRYWTIYNDDVTWPAAYFYVADMLYQQYGDDYSIKHRYPSMKRWVQYMVDNHMKDYILVKDTYGDWCMPPESPDLIHSEDPARKTNGEVLSTTVFYSILQLMEKFAQMNGVPEDAKEYADLALKIKEAYNNKFFNQETAQYDNNTVTANLLSLRLGLVPEGYEEKVFSNVVEKTENDCKGHVSVGVLGIQHLMRGLTEYGGLELAYKIVTNDTYPSWGYMIKNGATTIWELWNGDTANPAMNSRNHVMLLGDLLIWFYEDLAGIKNDPSSVGFKKILMEPVFPEKLTYVTASHVSPYGKIESFWKRNGDKLEWNITIPVNTTATIKLPLKFNVKVPHDPAGIHSVKECDGKLVVELGSGKYTFASEQ
;
A
#
# COMPACT_ATOMS: atom_id res chain seq x y z
N MET A 1 -20.00 24.37 28.04
CA MET A 1 -19.90 24.92 26.67
C MET A 1 -19.90 23.74 25.73
N LYS A 2 -20.90 23.69 24.85
CA LYS A 2 -21.16 22.53 23.99
C LYS A 2 -20.11 22.47 22.88
N ASN A 3 -19.24 21.44 22.86
CA ASN A 3 -18.39 21.16 21.75
C ASN A 3 -19.21 20.44 20.68
N THR A 4 -19.44 21.11 19.58
CA THR A 4 -20.02 20.54 18.37
C THR A 4 -18.92 19.78 17.66
N ILE A 5 -18.95 18.46 17.75
CA ILE A 5 -18.12 17.57 16.95
C ILE A 5 -18.69 17.63 15.55
N LEU A 6 -17.95 18.26 14.63
CA LEU A 6 -18.25 18.27 13.20
C LEU A 6 -17.74 16.95 12.62
N THR A 7 -18.62 15.97 12.56
CA THR A 7 -18.38 14.71 11.86
C THR A 7 -18.34 15.02 10.37
N PHE A 8 -17.16 15.08 9.78
CA PHE A 8 -17.01 15.05 8.33
C PHE A 8 -17.37 13.65 7.84
N LEU A 9 -18.61 13.49 7.43
CA LEU A 9 -19.03 12.36 6.61
C LEU A 9 -18.36 12.56 5.25
N LEU A 10 -17.29 11.83 4.99
CA LEU A 10 -16.75 11.68 3.64
C LEU A 10 -17.77 10.87 2.85
N VAL A 11 -18.71 11.57 2.22
CA VAL A 11 -19.58 10.98 1.21
C VAL A 11 -18.68 10.64 0.04
N LEU A 12 -18.35 9.36 -0.09
CA LEU A 12 -17.86 8.78 -1.34
C LEU A 12 -18.88 9.21 -2.41
N LEU A 13 -18.52 10.21 -3.20
CA LEU A 13 -19.22 10.53 -4.43
C LEU A 13 -19.04 9.34 -5.38
N PHE A 14 -19.87 8.31 -5.17
CA PHE A 14 -20.23 7.42 -6.24
C PHE A 14 -20.98 8.29 -7.27
N VAL A 15 -20.26 8.83 -8.23
CA VAL A 15 -20.89 9.24 -9.49
C VAL A 15 -21.26 7.94 -10.19
N GLY A 16 -22.24 7.26 -9.62
CA GLY A 16 -22.94 6.17 -10.24
C GLY A 16 -23.93 6.72 -11.26
N CYS A 17 -24.18 5.99 -12.31
CA CYS A 17 -25.35 6.17 -13.16
C CYS A 17 -26.55 6.54 -12.31
N LYS A 18 -27.36 7.51 -12.75
CA LYS A 18 -28.60 7.89 -12.05
C LYS A 18 -29.38 6.61 -11.71
N MET A 19 -29.61 6.39 -10.40
CA MET A 19 -30.46 5.33 -9.89
C MET A 19 -31.80 5.37 -10.64
N GLN A 20 -32.08 4.39 -11.45
CA GLN A 20 -33.46 4.02 -11.76
C GLN A 20 -33.98 3.35 -10.48
N ASN A 21 -35.15 3.75 -10.04
CA ASN A 21 -35.87 3.34 -8.83
C ASN A 21 -35.49 1.95 -8.34
N GLY A 22 -35.06 1.83 -7.06
CA GLY A 22 -34.50 0.66 -6.43
C GLY A 22 -35.21 -0.64 -6.80
N GLY A 23 -34.48 -1.48 -7.51
CA GLY A 23 -34.87 -2.85 -7.80
C GLY A 23 -34.46 -3.79 -6.67
N PRO A 24 -35.04 -4.97 -6.58
CA PRO A 24 -34.69 -5.97 -5.57
C PRO A 24 -33.26 -6.55 -5.72
N LEU A 25 -32.51 -6.16 -6.75
CA LEU A 25 -31.13 -6.51 -7.01
C LEU A 25 -30.46 -5.37 -7.79
N GLU A 26 -29.32 -4.88 -7.30
CA GLU A 26 -28.54 -3.82 -7.94
C GLU A 26 -27.10 -4.27 -8.18
N ILE A 27 -26.48 -3.78 -9.29
CA ILE A 27 -25.09 -4.04 -9.64
C ILE A 27 -24.31 -2.73 -9.55
N SER A 28 -23.17 -2.75 -8.86
CA SER A 28 -22.27 -1.60 -8.67
C SER A 28 -20.80 -2.04 -8.63
N GLY A 29 -19.87 -1.12 -8.37
CA GLY A 29 -18.47 -1.46 -8.17
C GLY A 29 -17.81 -2.21 -9.33
N LEU A 30 -18.22 -1.92 -10.57
CA LEU A 30 -17.67 -2.58 -11.76
C LEU A 30 -16.21 -2.20 -11.96
N THR A 31 -15.33 -3.19 -12.08
CA THR A 31 -13.90 -2.99 -12.29
C THR A 31 -13.34 -3.95 -13.33
N VAL A 32 -12.25 -3.52 -13.97
CA VAL A 32 -11.37 -4.34 -14.80
C VAL A 32 -9.99 -4.27 -14.17
N GLU A 33 -9.38 -5.43 -13.87
CA GLU A 33 -8.11 -5.53 -13.10
C GLU A 33 -8.15 -4.68 -11.83
N MET A 34 -9.24 -4.79 -11.05
CA MET A 34 -9.51 -4.05 -9.80
C MET A 34 -9.60 -2.51 -9.96
N GLN A 35 -9.59 -1.97 -11.18
CA GLN A 35 -9.66 -0.54 -11.46
C GLN A 35 -10.96 -0.17 -12.18
N LYS A 36 -11.47 1.02 -11.88
CA LYS A 36 -12.65 1.57 -12.56
C LYS A 36 -12.24 2.25 -13.86
N ASN A 37 -12.76 1.76 -14.99
CA ASN A 37 -12.48 2.30 -16.33
C ASN A 37 -10.97 2.55 -16.57
N PRO A 38 -10.09 1.54 -16.38
CA PRO A 38 -8.66 1.75 -16.51
C PRO A 38 -8.25 2.09 -17.94
N GLU A 39 -7.29 3.00 -18.07
CA GLU A 39 -6.58 3.26 -19.32
C GLU A 39 -5.23 2.52 -19.30
N GLY A 40 -4.89 1.84 -20.39
CA GLY A 40 -3.59 1.17 -20.51
C GLY A 40 -3.48 -0.20 -19.86
N VAL A 41 -4.51 -1.02 -19.93
CA VAL A 41 -4.46 -2.42 -19.47
C VAL A 41 -3.54 -3.24 -20.35
N SER A 42 -2.55 -3.93 -19.76
CA SER A 42 -1.52 -4.69 -20.52
C SER A 42 -1.78 -6.18 -20.61
N THR A 43 -2.65 -6.74 -19.77
CA THR A 43 -2.98 -8.17 -19.85
C THR A 43 -3.95 -8.46 -21.00
N LEU A 44 -3.71 -9.56 -21.73
CA LEU A 44 -4.60 -10.05 -22.78
C LEU A 44 -5.85 -10.74 -22.23
N HIS A 45 -5.84 -11.05 -20.93
CA HIS A 45 -6.92 -11.72 -20.23
C HIS A 45 -7.34 -10.89 -19.00
N PRO A 46 -7.86 -9.64 -19.20
CA PRO A 46 -8.29 -8.80 -18.08
C PRO A 46 -9.44 -9.45 -17.32
N ARG A 47 -9.45 -9.20 -16.00
CA ARG A 47 -10.43 -9.82 -15.11
C ARG A 47 -11.47 -8.79 -14.67
N PHE A 48 -12.73 -9.21 -14.73
CA PHE A 48 -13.90 -8.40 -14.44
C PHE A 48 -14.42 -8.70 -13.03
N SER A 49 -14.85 -7.68 -12.32
CA SER A 49 -15.48 -7.82 -11.02
C SER A 49 -16.64 -6.84 -10.88
N TRP A 50 -17.64 -7.22 -10.07
CA TRP A 50 -18.79 -6.39 -9.74
C TRP A 50 -19.33 -6.71 -8.35
N LEU A 51 -19.96 -5.72 -7.73
CA LEU A 51 -20.63 -5.83 -6.44
C LEU A 51 -22.14 -5.93 -6.64
N LEU A 52 -22.79 -6.67 -5.76
CA LEU A 52 -24.24 -6.81 -5.71
C LEU A 52 -24.81 -6.19 -4.44
N ALA A 53 -25.96 -5.56 -4.55
CA ALA A 53 -26.71 -5.04 -3.41
C ALA A 53 -28.19 -5.46 -3.51
N SER A 54 -28.83 -5.69 -2.38
CA SER A 54 -30.24 -5.99 -2.24
C SER A 54 -30.71 -5.61 -0.83
N ASP A 55 -32.00 -5.28 -0.71
CA ASP A 55 -32.67 -5.08 0.56
C ASP A 55 -33.20 -6.39 1.18
N LYS A 56 -33.13 -7.50 0.42
CA LYS A 56 -33.54 -8.83 0.87
C LYS A 56 -32.38 -9.58 1.52
N GLN A 57 -32.72 -10.51 2.38
CA GLN A 57 -31.77 -11.48 2.95
C GLN A 57 -31.58 -12.68 2.03
N ASP A 58 -30.43 -13.37 2.21
CA ASP A 58 -30.06 -14.61 1.52
C ASP A 58 -30.10 -14.50 -0.01
N VAL A 59 -29.61 -13.37 -0.53
CA VAL A 59 -29.53 -13.12 -1.97
C VAL A 59 -28.19 -13.59 -2.50
N MET A 60 -28.24 -14.55 -3.43
CA MET A 60 -27.07 -15.11 -4.10
C MET A 60 -27.21 -14.95 -5.61
N GLN A 61 -26.12 -14.63 -6.28
CA GLN A 61 -26.03 -14.76 -7.72
C GLN A 61 -26.11 -16.23 -8.11
N THR A 62 -26.91 -16.52 -9.13
CA THR A 62 -27.04 -17.86 -9.69
C THR A 62 -26.44 -17.97 -11.09
N ALA A 63 -26.38 -16.85 -11.80
CA ALA A 63 -25.79 -16.79 -13.12
C ALA A 63 -25.35 -15.36 -13.46
N TYR A 64 -24.45 -15.25 -14.43
CA TYR A 64 -24.09 -13.98 -15.05
C TYR A 64 -23.98 -14.11 -16.57
N GLN A 65 -23.97 -12.96 -17.24
CA GLN A 65 -23.61 -12.82 -18.66
C GLN A 65 -22.79 -11.54 -18.82
N ILE A 66 -21.60 -11.65 -19.39
CA ILE A 66 -20.75 -10.49 -19.73
C ILE A 66 -20.83 -10.31 -21.25
N GLU A 67 -21.01 -9.07 -21.67
CA GLU A 67 -20.93 -8.66 -23.06
C GLU A 67 -19.87 -7.58 -23.23
N VAL A 68 -19.04 -7.69 -24.28
CA VAL A 68 -17.97 -6.75 -24.62
C VAL A 68 -18.06 -6.36 -26.09
N ALA A 69 -17.92 -5.08 -26.38
CA ALA A 69 -17.89 -4.53 -27.72
C ALA A 69 -16.80 -3.44 -27.87
N THR A 70 -16.50 -3.03 -29.10
CA THR A 70 -15.57 -1.90 -29.39
C THR A 70 -16.28 -0.56 -29.45
N SER A 71 -17.61 -0.51 -29.34
CA SER A 71 -18.38 0.72 -29.23
C SER A 71 -19.56 0.56 -28.26
N GLU A 72 -19.96 1.67 -27.62
CA GLU A 72 -21.16 1.67 -26.78
C GLU A 72 -22.42 1.32 -27.56
N LYS A 73 -22.48 1.71 -28.84
CA LYS A 73 -23.63 1.43 -29.69
C LYS A 73 -23.78 -0.07 -29.92
N ASP A 74 -22.71 -0.73 -30.36
CA ASP A 74 -22.73 -2.19 -30.59
C ASP A 74 -23.07 -2.95 -29.30
N LEU A 75 -22.58 -2.47 -28.14
CA LEU A 75 -22.92 -3.06 -26.86
C LEU A 75 -24.39 -2.87 -26.49
N LYS A 76 -24.97 -1.67 -26.73
CA LYS A 76 -26.41 -1.39 -26.47
C LYS A 76 -27.30 -2.23 -27.34
N ASP A 77 -26.92 -2.40 -28.61
CA ASP A 77 -27.69 -3.15 -29.62
C ASP A 77 -27.39 -4.67 -29.55
N SER A 78 -26.45 -5.11 -28.70
CA SER A 78 -25.91 -6.49 -28.63
C SER A 78 -25.46 -7.02 -30.00
N THR A 79 -24.82 -6.15 -30.80
CA THR A 79 -24.29 -6.46 -32.13
C THR A 79 -22.77 -6.33 -32.16
N ASN A 80 -22.11 -7.02 -33.07
CA ASN A 80 -20.65 -6.96 -33.25
C ASN A 80 -19.86 -7.11 -31.95
N LEU A 81 -20.33 -7.99 -31.04
CA LEU A 81 -19.69 -8.26 -29.76
C LEU A 81 -18.36 -8.99 -30.00
N VAL A 82 -17.32 -8.55 -29.35
CA VAL A 82 -16.00 -9.21 -29.33
C VAL A 82 -15.97 -10.34 -28.30
N TRP A 83 -16.87 -10.28 -27.33
CA TRP A 83 -17.10 -11.35 -26.35
C TRP A 83 -18.55 -11.32 -25.84
N ASN A 84 -19.10 -12.50 -25.71
CA ASN A 84 -20.35 -12.73 -25.01
C ASN A 84 -20.26 -14.09 -24.34
N THR A 85 -20.29 -14.11 -23.01
CA THR A 85 -20.25 -15.38 -22.27
C THR A 85 -21.49 -16.23 -22.46
N GLY A 86 -22.60 -15.65 -22.96
CA GLY A 86 -23.92 -16.24 -22.78
C GLY A 86 -24.30 -16.30 -21.30
N HIS A 87 -25.35 -17.07 -20.99
CA HIS A 87 -25.81 -17.30 -19.62
C HIS A 87 -24.93 -18.34 -18.92
N VAL A 88 -24.01 -17.89 -18.05
CA VAL A 88 -23.11 -18.75 -17.27
C VAL A 88 -23.71 -18.99 -15.90
N VAL A 89 -24.02 -20.24 -15.57
CA VAL A 89 -24.50 -20.64 -14.24
C VAL A 89 -23.31 -20.65 -13.28
N SER A 90 -23.18 -19.58 -12.50
CA SER A 90 -22.08 -19.38 -11.53
C SER A 90 -22.42 -18.24 -10.57
N ASP A 91 -21.94 -18.34 -9.35
CA ASP A 91 -22.00 -17.29 -8.33
C ASP A 91 -20.72 -16.43 -8.28
N GLN A 92 -19.81 -16.64 -9.22
CA GLN A 92 -18.57 -15.83 -9.33
C GLN A 92 -18.93 -14.40 -9.75
N SER A 93 -18.53 -13.41 -8.97
CA SER A 93 -18.70 -11.98 -9.27
C SER A 93 -17.39 -11.18 -9.11
N SER A 94 -16.29 -11.87 -8.90
CA SER A 94 -14.95 -11.29 -8.77
C SER A 94 -13.95 -12.06 -9.62
N MET A 95 -13.03 -11.36 -10.26
CA MET A 95 -11.92 -11.91 -11.05
C MET A 95 -12.36 -12.85 -12.19
N VAL A 96 -13.47 -12.55 -12.88
CA VAL A 96 -13.92 -13.30 -14.06
C VAL A 96 -13.02 -12.94 -15.25
N GLU A 97 -12.28 -13.91 -15.74
CA GLU A 97 -11.27 -13.72 -16.78
C GLU A 97 -11.90 -13.57 -18.17
N TYR A 98 -11.37 -12.63 -18.96
CA TYR A 98 -11.73 -12.44 -20.36
C TYR A 98 -11.29 -13.64 -21.21
N ALA A 99 -12.21 -14.20 -21.97
CA ALA A 99 -11.96 -15.33 -22.87
C ALA A 99 -12.57 -15.09 -24.29
N GLY A 100 -12.64 -13.81 -24.69
CA GLY A 100 -13.16 -13.42 -25.99
C GLY A 100 -12.10 -13.41 -27.10
N ALA A 101 -12.39 -12.67 -28.18
CA ALA A 101 -11.43 -12.46 -29.27
C ALA A 101 -10.15 -11.76 -28.77
N PRO A 102 -8.99 -11.96 -29.42
CA PRO A 102 -7.74 -11.30 -29.04
C PRO A 102 -7.89 -9.77 -28.92
N LEU A 103 -7.38 -9.22 -27.84
CA LEU A 103 -7.41 -7.79 -27.58
C LEU A 103 -6.26 -7.10 -28.35
N GLU A 104 -6.55 -5.87 -28.84
CA GLU A 104 -5.64 -5.11 -29.70
C GLU A 104 -5.01 -3.93 -28.92
N SER A 105 -3.73 -3.64 -29.19
CA SER A 105 -3.02 -2.46 -28.66
C SER A 105 -3.79 -1.16 -28.90
N ASN A 106 -3.76 -0.25 -27.92
CA ASN A 106 -4.37 1.06 -28.03
C ASN A 106 -5.90 1.06 -28.25
N LYS A 107 -6.58 -0.07 -28.13
CA LYS A 107 -8.01 -0.18 -28.40
C LYS A 107 -8.84 0.04 -27.16
N LYS A 108 -9.96 0.76 -27.29
CA LYS A 108 -10.95 0.94 -26.21
C LYS A 108 -12.06 -0.08 -26.38
N TYR A 109 -12.45 -0.69 -25.26
CA TYR A 109 -13.51 -1.67 -25.16
C TYR A 109 -14.56 -1.21 -24.16
N TYR A 110 -15.79 -1.63 -24.38
CA TYR A 110 -16.95 -1.35 -23.53
C TYR A 110 -17.55 -2.66 -23.08
N TRP A 111 -18.03 -2.70 -21.85
CA TRP A 111 -18.61 -3.90 -21.29
C TRP A 111 -19.77 -3.63 -20.35
N ARG A 112 -20.61 -4.63 -20.19
CA ARG A 112 -21.63 -4.69 -19.17
C ARG A 112 -21.79 -6.12 -18.68
N VAL A 113 -22.44 -6.28 -17.50
CA VAL A 113 -22.79 -7.57 -16.94
C VAL A 113 -24.29 -7.60 -16.64
N THR A 114 -24.91 -8.73 -16.94
CA THR A 114 -26.25 -9.08 -16.52
C THR A 114 -26.14 -10.17 -15.47
N VAL A 115 -26.87 -10.06 -14.37
CA VAL A 115 -26.84 -11.00 -13.24
C VAL A 115 -28.25 -11.52 -12.95
N TRP A 116 -28.36 -12.81 -12.62
CA TRP A 116 -29.57 -13.46 -12.12
C TRP A 116 -29.32 -13.92 -10.68
N SER A 117 -30.34 -13.80 -9.84
CA SER A 117 -30.28 -14.21 -8.44
C SER A 117 -31.19 -15.39 -8.12
N ASN A 118 -30.92 -16.04 -6.98
CA ASN A 118 -31.74 -17.11 -6.41
C ASN A 118 -33.20 -16.65 -6.11
N THR A 119 -33.45 -15.36 -5.98
CA THR A 119 -34.78 -14.77 -5.76
C THR A 119 -35.55 -14.55 -7.05
N GLY A 120 -35.03 -14.99 -8.19
CA GLY A 120 -35.64 -14.84 -9.50
C GLY A 120 -35.48 -13.44 -10.14
N ASN A 121 -34.74 -12.57 -9.51
CA ASN A 121 -34.46 -11.22 -10.03
C ASN A 121 -33.35 -11.25 -11.07
N LYS A 122 -33.47 -10.33 -12.04
CA LYS A 122 -32.43 -10.04 -13.04
C LYS A 122 -32.07 -8.57 -12.94
N ALA A 123 -30.78 -8.27 -12.99
CA ALA A 123 -30.25 -6.91 -13.08
C ALA A 123 -29.23 -6.80 -14.21
N GLU A 124 -29.13 -5.62 -14.79
CA GLU A 124 -28.12 -5.29 -15.81
C GLU A 124 -27.34 -4.07 -15.33
N SER A 125 -26.02 -4.10 -15.48
CA SER A 125 -25.15 -3.00 -15.08
C SER A 125 -25.20 -1.85 -16.06
N CYS A 126 -24.73 -0.66 -15.63
CA CYS A 126 -24.33 0.37 -16.56
C CYS A 126 -23.12 -0.09 -17.41
N ILE A 127 -22.94 0.53 -18.57
CA ILE A 127 -21.77 0.30 -19.43
C ILE A 127 -20.54 0.93 -18.78
N GLN A 128 -19.47 0.16 -18.73
CA GLN A 128 -18.13 0.59 -18.36
C GLN A 128 -17.16 0.37 -19.52
N SER A 129 -15.96 0.92 -19.41
CA SER A 129 -14.95 0.79 -20.46
C SER A 129 -13.56 0.52 -19.88
N TRP A 130 -12.68 0.04 -20.74
CA TRP A 130 -11.25 0.04 -20.51
C TRP A 130 -10.51 0.26 -21.83
N SER A 131 -9.27 0.70 -21.79
CA SER A 131 -8.41 0.68 -22.97
C SER A 131 -7.18 -0.18 -22.76
N MET A 132 -6.70 -0.75 -23.86
CA MET A 132 -5.48 -1.51 -23.85
C MET A 132 -4.26 -0.59 -23.93
N ALA A 133 -3.20 -1.02 -23.27
CA ALA A 133 -1.85 -0.49 -23.39
C ALA A 133 -1.28 -0.69 -24.80
N LEU A 134 -0.05 -0.24 -25.03
CA LEU A 134 0.78 -0.71 -26.14
C LEU A 134 1.34 -2.09 -25.74
N LEU A 135 0.90 -3.13 -26.44
CA LEU A 135 1.13 -4.54 -26.06
C LEU A 135 2.45 -5.09 -26.59
N ASN A 136 2.98 -4.49 -27.66
CA ASN A 136 4.18 -4.96 -28.35
C ASN A 136 5.23 -3.84 -28.45
N ASP A 137 6.50 -4.20 -28.42
CA ASP A 137 7.59 -3.24 -28.61
C ASP A 137 7.48 -2.50 -29.97
N SER A 138 6.94 -3.17 -30.99
CA SER A 138 6.70 -2.57 -32.32
C SER A 138 5.60 -1.52 -32.36
N ASP A 139 4.77 -1.42 -31.35
CA ASP A 139 3.73 -0.38 -31.23
C ASP A 139 4.33 0.98 -30.87
N TRP A 140 5.53 0.98 -30.29
CA TRP A 140 6.29 2.19 -30.01
C TRP A 140 7.04 2.67 -31.24
N LYS A 141 6.69 3.89 -31.71
CA LYS A 141 7.38 4.61 -32.78
C LYS A 141 8.26 5.73 -32.23
N ALA A 142 8.04 6.11 -30.99
CA ALA A 142 8.73 7.18 -30.27
C ALA A 142 10.18 6.77 -29.93
N ARG A 143 11.02 7.75 -29.69
CA ARG A 143 12.42 7.59 -29.29
C ARG A 143 12.65 8.22 -27.92
N TRP A 144 13.61 7.68 -27.18
CA TRP A 144 14.06 8.30 -25.94
C TRP A 144 14.79 9.61 -26.25
N ILE A 145 14.35 10.69 -25.59
CA ILE A 145 14.90 12.02 -25.74
C ILE A 145 15.22 12.63 -24.36
N GLY A 146 16.12 13.62 -24.35
CA GLY A 146 16.49 14.32 -23.11
C GLY A 146 17.52 15.39 -23.37
N LEU A 147 18.30 15.69 -22.33
CA LEU A 147 19.51 16.52 -22.42
C LEU A 147 20.68 15.66 -21.92
N ASN A 148 21.66 15.45 -22.79
CA ASN A 148 22.93 14.78 -22.43
C ASN A 148 23.91 15.79 -21.82
N ASP A 149 23.46 16.44 -20.78
CA ASP A 149 24.16 17.56 -20.12
C ASP A 149 24.77 17.15 -18.79
N SER A 150 25.49 16.05 -18.75
CA SER A 150 26.21 15.58 -17.56
C SER A 150 27.11 16.64 -16.92
N VAL A 151 27.53 17.64 -17.70
CA VAL A 151 28.28 18.80 -17.19
C VAL A 151 27.50 19.63 -16.16
N ASN A 152 26.17 19.55 -16.16
CA ASN A 152 25.30 20.19 -15.17
C ASN A 152 25.09 19.35 -13.90
N LEU A 153 25.45 18.07 -13.94
CA LEU A 153 25.42 17.22 -12.75
C LEU A 153 26.56 17.62 -11.82
N LYS A 154 26.21 18.02 -10.64
CA LYS A 154 27.17 18.37 -9.58
C LYS A 154 27.05 17.37 -8.43
N LEU A 155 28.15 17.15 -7.75
CA LEU A 155 28.16 16.42 -6.49
C LEU A 155 28.52 17.41 -5.37
N ASP A 156 27.80 17.28 -4.26
CA ASP A 156 28.11 17.94 -3.00
C ASP A 156 28.19 16.86 -1.90
N GLY A 157 29.39 16.39 -1.61
CA GLY A 157 29.63 15.16 -0.89
C GLY A 157 29.05 13.96 -1.68
N ASP A 158 28.07 13.24 -1.10
CA ASP A 158 27.38 12.11 -1.71
C ASP A 158 26.08 12.51 -2.45
N ARG A 159 25.69 13.79 -2.39
CA ARG A 159 24.44 14.29 -2.99
C ARG A 159 24.59 14.57 -4.47
N SER A 160 23.69 14.07 -5.29
CA SER A 160 23.56 14.43 -6.70
C SER A 160 22.66 15.64 -6.88
N ILE A 161 23.19 16.69 -7.50
CA ILE A 161 22.47 17.95 -7.77
C ILE A 161 22.34 18.14 -9.28
N LEU A 162 21.08 18.21 -9.75
CA LEU A 162 20.77 18.39 -11.15
C LEU A 162 19.47 19.20 -11.30
N PRO A 163 19.44 20.27 -12.15
CA PRO A 163 18.23 21.02 -12.43
C PRO A 163 17.17 20.16 -13.11
N ALA A 164 15.89 20.49 -12.92
CA ALA A 164 14.83 19.91 -13.72
C ALA A 164 14.98 20.28 -15.22
N ARG A 165 14.40 19.45 -16.07
CA ARG A 165 14.42 19.63 -17.52
C ARG A 165 13.02 19.89 -18.02
N TYR A 166 12.91 20.79 -18.98
CA TYR A 166 11.64 21.18 -19.61
C TYR A 166 11.74 20.86 -21.09
N LEU A 167 10.83 20.04 -21.58
CA LEU A 167 10.77 19.59 -22.96
C LEU A 167 9.43 20.00 -23.57
N ARG A 168 9.42 20.44 -24.83
CA ARG A 168 8.18 20.79 -25.52
C ARG A 168 8.23 20.48 -27.02
N LYS A 169 7.04 20.31 -27.58
CA LYS A 169 6.83 20.19 -29.03
C LYS A 169 5.48 20.81 -29.41
N GLU A 170 5.48 21.64 -30.45
CA GLU A 170 4.25 22.02 -31.16
C GLU A 170 4.00 21.05 -32.30
N PHE A 171 2.73 20.76 -32.58
CA PHE A 171 2.31 19.88 -33.64
C PHE A 171 0.91 20.26 -34.14
N ASP A 172 0.60 19.93 -35.38
CA ASP A 172 -0.68 20.25 -36.01
C ASP A 172 -1.53 18.97 -36.19
N LEU A 173 -2.83 19.10 -35.91
CA LEU A 173 -3.84 18.09 -36.25
C LEU A 173 -4.75 18.63 -37.32
N GLN A 174 -5.08 17.82 -38.34
CA GLN A 174 -5.86 18.21 -39.49
C GLN A 174 -7.34 18.41 -39.21
N SER A 175 -7.85 17.74 -38.16
CA SER A 175 -9.24 17.86 -37.72
C SER A 175 -9.33 17.51 -36.22
N LYS A 176 -10.51 17.74 -35.62
CA LYS A 176 -10.76 17.30 -34.23
C LYS A 176 -10.67 15.77 -34.16
N PRO A 177 -9.89 15.21 -33.26
CA PRO A 177 -9.81 13.76 -33.11
C PRO A 177 -11.09 13.17 -32.52
N LYS A 178 -11.40 11.94 -32.94
CA LYS A 178 -12.37 11.07 -32.29
C LYS A 178 -11.82 10.56 -30.95
N ARG A 179 -10.54 10.18 -30.95
CA ARG A 179 -9.82 9.70 -29.75
C ARG A 179 -8.34 10.09 -29.83
N ALA A 180 -7.77 10.49 -28.70
CA ALA A 180 -6.35 10.80 -28.57
C ALA A 180 -5.82 10.24 -27.25
N VAL A 181 -4.81 9.36 -27.29
CA VAL A 181 -4.23 8.71 -26.12
C VAL A 181 -2.74 8.96 -26.08
N LEU A 182 -2.27 9.48 -24.96
CA LEU A 182 -0.86 9.71 -24.68
C LEU A 182 -0.29 8.55 -23.87
N TYR A 183 0.73 7.90 -24.40
CA TYR A 183 1.60 6.94 -23.72
C TYR A 183 2.91 7.64 -23.39
N ILE A 184 3.31 7.67 -22.12
CA ILE A 184 4.44 8.50 -21.70
C ILE A 184 5.21 7.88 -20.55
N SER A 185 6.54 7.87 -20.68
CA SER A 185 7.47 7.59 -19.59
C SER A 185 8.49 8.69 -19.48
N GLY A 186 8.33 9.54 -18.47
CA GLY A 186 9.33 10.52 -18.07
C GLY A 186 10.07 9.98 -16.85
N ILE A 187 11.11 9.18 -17.08
CA ILE A 187 11.83 8.51 -15.99
C ILE A 187 12.75 9.45 -15.22
N GLY A 188 12.71 9.27 -13.94
CA GLY A 188 12.97 10.16 -12.85
C GLY A 188 11.64 10.49 -12.22
N SER A 189 11.02 11.54 -12.64
CA SER A 189 9.64 11.94 -12.33
C SER A 189 9.18 12.94 -13.37
N SER A 190 7.90 12.98 -13.74
CA SER A 190 7.41 13.88 -14.78
C SER A 190 6.09 14.55 -14.44
N VAL A 191 5.92 15.77 -14.93
CA VAL A 191 4.65 16.48 -15.01
C VAL A 191 4.40 16.87 -16.46
N CYS A 192 3.23 16.49 -16.98
CA CYS A 192 2.88 16.64 -18.39
C CYS A 192 1.77 17.67 -18.60
N TYR A 193 1.83 18.36 -19.73
CA TYR A 193 0.87 19.40 -20.10
C TYR A 193 0.44 19.24 -21.56
N MET A 194 -0.81 19.59 -21.85
CA MET A 194 -1.35 19.72 -23.19
C MET A 194 -2.03 21.08 -23.32
N ASN A 195 -1.57 21.90 -24.27
CA ASN A 195 -2.16 23.24 -24.54
C ASN A 195 -2.28 24.16 -23.31
N GLY A 196 -1.31 24.10 -22.39
CA GLY A 196 -1.29 24.87 -21.14
C GLY A 196 -1.95 24.18 -19.95
N GLU A 197 -2.72 23.13 -20.15
CA GLU A 197 -3.41 22.39 -19.10
C GLU A 197 -2.58 21.18 -18.65
N ARG A 198 -2.52 20.92 -17.34
CA ARG A 198 -1.86 19.74 -16.79
C ARG A 198 -2.62 18.46 -17.16
N ILE A 199 -1.90 17.44 -17.65
CA ILE A 199 -2.44 16.12 -17.92
C ILE A 199 -2.41 15.31 -16.63
N GLY A 200 -3.59 14.82 -16.21
CA GLY A 200 -3.73 14.06 -14.97
C GLY A 200 -3.48 14.89 -13.71
N ASN A 201 -3.51 14.24 -12.58
CA ASN A 201 -3.22 14.82 -11.27
C ASN A 201 -2.20 13.97 -10.48
N ASP A 202 -1.46 13.15 -11.20
CA ASP A 202 -0.44 12.27 -10.63
C ASP A 202 0.72 13.09 -10.05
N VAL A 203 1.27 12.60 -8.95
CA VAL A 203 2.45 13.15 -8.29
C VAL A 203 3.58 12.13 -8.44
N PHE A 204 4.77 12.57 -8.85
CA PHE A 204 5.95 11.70 -9.01
C PHE A 204 5.79 10.52 -9.98
N GLY A 205 4.96 10.65 -11.02
CA GLY A 205 4.80 9.61 -12.04
C GLY A 205 5.92 9.59 -13.09
N PRO A 206 6.21 8.42 -13.69
CA PRO A 206 5.71 7.09 -13.34
C PRO A 206 6.33 6.55 -12.05
N LEU A 207 5.69 5.48 -11.48
CA LEU A 207 6.15 4.87 -10.23
C LEU A 207 7.55 4.26 -10.37
N PRO A 208 8.36 4.25 -9.30
CA PRO A 208 9.70 3.69 -9.34
C PRO A 208 9.66 2.16 -9.44
N THR A 209 10.62 1.60 -10.20
CA THR A 209 10.83 0.17 -10.41
C THR A 209 12.31 -0.15 -10.40
N TRP A 210 12.67 -1.42 -10.61
CA TRP A 210 14.04 -1.79 -10.97
C TRP A 210 14.28 -1.50 -12.46
N TYR A 211 14.76 -0.29 -12.78
CA TYR A 211 14.85 0.25 -14.14
C TYR A 211 15.76 -0.52 -15.11
N ASP A 212 16.60 -1.45 -14.62
CA ASP A 212 17.36 -2.36 -15.48
C ASP A 212 16.51 -3.52 -16.02
N VAL A 213 15.29 -3.74 -15.49
CA VAL A 213 14.35 -4.79 -15.93
C VAL A 213 13.06 -4.18 -16.45
N SER A 214 12.43 -3.30 -15.71
CA SER A 214 11.14 -2.69 -16.08
C SER A 214 11.19 -1.18 -16.04
N VAL A 215 10.65 -0.54 -17.08
CA VAL A 215 10.49 0.93 -17.18
C VAL A 215 9.00 1.22 -17.36
N PRO A 216 8.32 1.73 -16.33
CA PRO A 216 6.88 1.95 -16.41
C PRO A 216 6.53 3.16 -17.27
N TYR A 217 5.41 3.08 -17.98
CA TYR A 217 4.80 4.21 -18.66
C TYR A 217 3.34 4.41 -18.22
N LEU A 218 2.90 5.66 -18.29
CA LEU A 218 1.54 6.09 -18.01
C LEU A 218 0.73 6.20 -19.30
N THR A 219 -0.58 5.99 -19.19
CA THR A 219 -1.53 6.10 -20.31
C THR A 219 -2.63 7.09 -19.94
N TYR A 220 -2.83 8.11 -20.78
CA TYR A 220 -3.83 9.15 -20.57
C TYR A 220 -4.73 9.32 -21.79
N ASP A 221 -6.04 9.29 -21.59
CA ASP A 221 -6.99 9.77 -22.58
C ASP A 221 -6.99 11.32 -22.58
N VAL A 222 -6.39 11.92 -23.58
CA VAL A 222 -6.28 13.38 -23.76
C VAL A 222 -7.20 13.91 -24.85
N THR A 223 -8.21 13.15 -25.26
CA THR A 223 -9.14 13.48 -26.36
C THR A 223 -9.79 14.87 -26.18
N SER A 224 -10.17 15.22 -24.97
CA SER A 224 -10.77 16.53 -24.66
C SER A 224 -9.77 17.68 -24.62
N MET A 225 -8.47 17.42 -24.51
CA MET A 225 -7.41 18.41 -24.36
C MET A 225 -6.80 18.82 -25.70
N VAL A 226 -6.94 18.00 -26.75
CA VAL A 226 -6.40 18.27 -28.09
C VAL A 226 -7.47 18.89 -28.99
N LYS A 227 -7.04 19.72 -29.95
CA LYS A 227 -7.92 20.47 -30.85
C LYS A 227 -7.45 20.39 -32.31
N ASN A 228 -8.31 20.74 -33.22
CA ASN A 228 -7.93 20.97 -34.62
C ASN A 228 -6.91 22.11 -34.74
N GLY A 229 -5.92 21.98 -35.62
CA GLY A 229 -4.82 22.91 -35.77
C GLY A 229 -3.69 22.69 -34.75
N THR A 230 -3.02 23.75 -34.36
CA THR A 230 -1.80 23.69 -33.56
C THR A 230 -2.10 23.32 -32.11
N ASN A 231 -1.34 22.36 -31.61
CA ASN A 231 -1.32 21.88 -30.22
C ASN A 231 0.10 21.90 -29.67
N THR A 232 0.24 21.97 -28.35
CA THR A 232 1.53 21.92 -27.67
C THR A 232 1.48 20.85 -26.60
N VAL A 233 2.48 19.95 -26.58
CA VAL A 233 2.79 19.08 -25.46
C VAL A 233 4.02 19.59 -24.76
N GLY A 234 3.97 19.71 -23.44
CA GLY A 234 5.08 20.11 -22.58
C GLY A 234 5.30 19.10 -21.45
N VAL A 235 6.54 18.82 -21.12
CA VAL A 235 6.91 17.88 -20.03
C VAL A 235 8.03 18.50 -19.20
N ALA A 236 7.81 18.59 -17.89
CA ALA A 236 8.87 18.87 -16.92
C ALA A 236 9.36 17.54 -16.34
N LEU A 237 10.68 17.32 -16.30
CA LEU A 237 11.33 16.13 -15.75
C LEU A 237 12.12 16.49 -14.50
N GLY A 238 11.80 15.83 -13.40
CA GLY A 238 12.61 15.80 -12.19
C GLY A 238 13.57 14.60 -12.16
N ASN A 239 14.40 14.55 -11.15
CA ASN A 239 15.46 13.55 -11.02
C ASN A 239 14.92 12.20 -10.52
N GLY A 240 14.00 12.22 -9.56
CA GLY A 240 13.41 11.05 -8.92
C GLY A 240 14.48 10.01 -8.52
N ARG A 241 14.13 8.74 -8.66
CA ARG A 241 15.02 7.61 -8.32
C ARG A 241 15.82 7.08 -9.52
N TYR A 242 15.67 7.66 -10.70
CA TYR A 242 16.47 7.28 -11.88
C TYR A 242 17.88 7.89 -11.83
N LEU A 243 18.00 9.14 -11.40
CA LEU A 243 19.27 9.71 -10.98
C LEU A 243 19.61 9.22 -9.58
N SER A 244 20.86 8.81 -9.33
CA SER A 244 21.26 8.43 -7.98
C SER A 244 21.06 9.58 -7.01
N MET A 245 20.31 9.35 -5.93
CA MET A 245 20.08 10.34 -4.89
C MET A 245 21.30 10.49 -3.96
N ARG A 246 22.11 9.44 -3.88
CA ARG A 246 23.38 9.34 -3.13
C ARG A 246 24.40 8.62 -4.00
N ALA A 247 25.35 9.36 -4.55
CA ALA A 247 26.27 8.91 -5.59
C ALA A 247 27.14 7.69 -5.20
N HIS A 248 27.41 7.53 -3.90
CA HIS A 248 28.30 6.47 -3.39
C HIS A 248 27.55 5.32 -2.69
N SER A 249 26.32 5.50 -2.34
CA SER A 249 25.55 4.52 -1.53
C SER A 249 24.29 3.99 -2.20
N MET A 250 23.77 4.67 -3.22
CA MET A 250 22.58 4.22 -3.95
C MET A 250 22.83 4.07 -5.44
N LEU A 251 22.20 3.08 -6.04
CA LEU A 251 22.30 2.86 -7.48
C LEU A 251 21.62 3.98 -8.26
N GLY A 252 22.24 4.41 -9.35
CA GLY A 252 21.69 5.31 -10.34
C GLY A 252 21.71 4.67 -11.72
N PHE A 253 20.75 5.05 -12.55
CA PHE A 253 20.54 4.47 -13.89
C PHE A 253 20.92 5.45 -15.01
N GLY A 254 21.15 6.70 -14.67
CA GLY A 254 21.59 7.73 -15.61
C GLY A 254 20.81 9.04 -15.49
N LEU A 255 20.90 9.87 -16.54
CA LEU A 255 20.18 11.14 -16.60
C LEU A 255 18.69 10.91 -16.91
N PRO A 256 17.79 11.70 -16.28
CA PRO A 256 16.36 11.66 -16.60
C PRO A 256 16.10 11.84 -18.09
N ARG A 257 15.16 11.06 -18.64
CA ARG A 257 14.82 11.05 -20.07
C ARG A 257 13.34 10.76 -20.28
N LEU A 258 12.88 11.05 -21.48
CA LEU A 258 11.48 10.99 -21.87
C LEU A 258 11.31 10.11 -23.10
N ILE A 259 10.28 9.26 -23.07
CA ILE A 259 9.65 8.72 -24.28
C ILE A 259 8.16 9.06 -24.24
N ALA A 260 7.59 9.57 -25.35
CA ALA A 260 6.20 9.96 -25.41
C ALA A 260 5.63 9.67 -26.79
N GLN A 261 4.44 9.08 -26.83
CA GLN A 261 3.70 8.80 -28.07
C GLN A 261 2.24 9.12 -27.87
N LEU A 262 1.73 10.09 -28.65
CA LEU A 262 0.32 10.45 -28.71
C LEU A 262 -0.28 9.79 -29.95
N ASN A 263 -1.16 8.81 -29.76
CA ASN A 263 -1.90 8.16 -30.83
C ASN A 263 -3.25 8.85 -31.00
N VAL A 264 -3.51 9.34 -32.20
CA VAL A 264 -4.73 10.09 -32.57
C VAL A 264 -5.52 9.29 -33.58
N GLU A 265 -6.80 9.03 -33.30
CA GLU A 265 -7.76 8.39 -34.20
C GLU A 265 -8.80 9.45 -34.66
N TYR A 266 -9.05 9.50 -35.95
CA TYR A 266 -10.07 10.36 -36.55
C TYR A 266 -11.35 9.57 -36.86
N ASP A 267 -12.47 10.30 -37.10
CA ASP A 267 -13.77 9.70 -37.41
C ASP A 267 -13.76 8.86 -38.70
N ASN A 268 -12.87 9.16 -39.64
CA ASN A 268 -12.68 8.40 -40.86
C ASN A 268 -11.88 7.10 -40.69
N GLY A 269 -11.43 6.80 -39.48
CA GLY A 269 -10.61 5.65 -39.15
C GLY A 269 -9.11 5.82 -39.40
N GLU A 270 -8.68 7.02 -39.90
CA GLU A 270 -7.26 7.32 -40.00
C GLU A 270 -6.62 7.49 -38.64
N THR A 271 -5.36 7.02 -38.48
CA THR A 271 -4.59 7.16 -37.26
C THR A 271 -3.26 7.86 -37.52
N VAL A 272 -2.90 8.78 -36.62
CA VAL A 272 -1.63 9.50 -36.63
C VAL A 272 -0.94 9.36 -35.28
N SER A 273 0.37 9.20 -35.28
CA SER A 273 1.17 9.21 -34.04
C SER A 273 2.07 10.43 -34.00
N ILE A 274 1.96 11.21 -32.95
CA ILE A 274 2.88 12.30 -32.58
C ILE A 274 3.85 11.71 -31.55
N ILE A 275 5.14 11.75 -31.88
CA ILE A 275 6.16 11.01 -31.12
C ILE A 275 7.24 11.92 -30.56
N SER A 276 7.93 11.46 -29.54
CA SER A 276 9.20 12.03 -29.10
C SER A 276 10.30 11.67 -30.11
N ASP A 277 10.94 12.71 -30.64
CA ASP A 277 11.99 12.65 -31.65
C ASP A 277 12.87 13.91 -31.61
N GLU A 278 13.79 14.07 -32.56
CA GLU A 278 14.73 15.20 -32.64
C GLU A 278 14.07 16.57 -32.90
N SER A 279 12.77 16.62 -33.20
CA SER A 279 12.02 17.87 -33.41
C SER A 279 11.62 18.56 -32.11
N TRP A 280 11.71 17.86 -30.98
CA TRP A 280 11.46 18.44 -29.68
C TRP A 280 12.55 19.41 -29.28
N LYS A 281 12.20 20.35 -28.42
CA LYS A 281 13.16 21.30 -27.81
C LYS A 281 13.18 21.12 -26.30
N ALA A 282 14.33 21.43 -25.68
CA ALA A 282 14.50 21.32 -24.25
C ALA A 282 15.34 22.45 -23.67
N THR A 283 15.17 22.67 -22.37
CA THR A 283 16.03 23.53 -21.55
C THR A 283 16.13 22.99 -20.13
N SER A 284 17.30 23.21 -19.49
CA SER A 284 17.50 23.02 -18.05
C SER A 284 17.57 24.36 -17.30
N LYS A 285 17.32 25.49 -17.98
CA LYS A 285 17.35 26.85 -17.42
C LYS A 285 16.00 27.32 -16.90
N GLY A 286 15.26 26.44 -16.25
CA GLY A 286 13.98 26.71 -15.64
C GLY A 286 14.05 26.94 -14.14
N PRO A 287 12.91 27.16 -13.47
CA PRO A 287 12.84 27.57 -12.07
C PRO A 287 13.32 26.52 -11.06
N ILE A 288 13.15 25.23 -11.34
CA ILE A 288 13.58 24.16 -10.42
C ILE A 288 15.08 23.88 -10.66
N THR A 289 15.92 24.48 -9.82
CA THR A 289 17.38 24.43 -9.95
C THR A 289 18.01 23.24 -9.27
N GLU A 290 17.35 22.68 -8.27
CA GLU A 290 17.72 21.43 -7.58
C GLU A 290 16.43 20.69 -7.21
N ASN A 291 16.45 19.36 -7.31
CA ASN A 291 15.39 18.50 -6.81
C ASN A 291 15.98 17.12 -6.49
N ASN A 292 15.77 16.68 -5.26
CA ASN A 292 16.21 15.39 -4.76
C ASN A 292 15.25 14.97 -3.64
N GLU A 293 14.69 13.78 -3.70
CA GLU A 293 13.66 13.33 -2.74
C GLU A 293 14.12 13.43 -1.28
N PHE A 294 15.41 13.26 -0.99
CA PHE A 294 15.95 13.35 0.37
C PHE A 294 16.25 14.79 0.80
N ASP A 295 16.66 15.62 -0.15
CA ASP A 295 17.23 16.93 0.19
C ASP A 295 16.24 18.07 0.03
N GLY A 296 15.24 17.91 -0.84
CA GLY A 296 14.24 18.93 -1.12
C GLY A 296 14.40 19.57 -2.50
N GLU A 297 13.62 20.62 -2.73
CA GLU A 297 13.55 21.37 -4.01
C GLU A 297 13.99 22.82 -3.84
N LYS A 298 14.82 23.33 -4.76
CA LYS A 298 15.12 24.73 -4.87
C LYS A 298 14.46 25.33 -6.11
N TYR A 299 13.55 26.27 -5.87
CA TYR A 299 12.79 26.96 -6.89
C TYR A 299 13.18 28.43 -6.96
N ASP A 300 13.60 28.88 -8.13
CA ASP A 300 13.94 30.27 -8.40
C ASP A 300 12.92 30.89 -9.38
N ALA A 301 11.97 31.64 -8.85
CA ALA A 301 10.90 32.24 -9.63
C ALA A 301 11.39 33.24 -10.70
N ARG A 302 12.63 33.74 -10.59
CA ARG A 302 13.25 34.61 -11.59
C ARG A 302 13.54 33.88 -12.90
N LEU A 303 13.57 32.53 -12.85
CA LEU A 303 13.80 31.64 -14.00
C LEU A 303 12.53 31.04 -14.55
N GLU A 304 11.34 31.50 -14.11
CA GLU A 304 10.07 31.02 -14.64
C GLU A 304 10.01 31.18 -16.16
N LEU A 305 9.59 30.12 -16.83
CA LEU A 305 9.52 30.01 -18.28
C LEU A 305 8.23 30.60 -18.88
N GLY A 306 7.35 31.16 -18.02
CA GLY A 306 6.08 31.74 -18.46
C GLY A 306 5.16 30.67 -19.06
N LYS A 307 4.58 30.97 -20.20
CA LYS A 307 3.56 30.12 -20.86
C LYS A 307 4.16 29.05 -21.78
N TRP A 308 5.24 28.43 -21.38
CA TRP A 308 6.03 27.49 -22.19
C TRP A 308 5.24 26.23 -22.67
N THR A 309 4.12 25.94 -22.07
CA THR A 309 3.22 24.83 -22.42
C THR A 309 2.08 25.24 -23.35
N GLU A 310 1.99 26.54 -23.68
CA GLU A 310 0.97 27.07 -24.61
C GLU A 310 1.51 27.20 -26.06
N ASN A 311 0.59 27.28 -27.02
CA ASN A 311 0.93 27.44 -28.42
C ASN A 311 1.53 28.86 -28.69
N GLY A 312 2.51 28.91 -29.61
CA GLY A 312 3.14 30.15 -30.03
C GLY A 312 4.14 30.72 -29.04
N TYR A 313 4.57 29.93 -28.06
CA TYR A 313 5.65 30.29 -27.15
C TYR A 313 6.98 30.40 -27.90
N ASP A 314 7.72 31.48 -27.67
CA ASP A 314 9.05 31.67 -28.28
C ASP A 314 10.08 30.77 -27.58
N ASP A 315 10.33 29.61 -28.16
CA ASP A 315 11.33 28.64 -27.73
C ASP A 315 12.64 28.71 -28.53
N SER A 316 12.93 29.86 -29.16
CA SER A 316 14.17 30.04 -29.94
C SER A 316 15.45 29.96 -29.10
N ALA A 317 15.35 30.25 -27.80
CA ALA A 317 16.46 30.11 -26.84
C ALA A 317 16.65 28.68 -26.32
N TRP A 318 15.74 27.77 -26.64
CA TRP A 318 15.85 26.36 -26.24
C TRP A 318 16.71 25.58 -27.24
N THR A 319 17.38 24.54 -26.75
CA THR A 319 18.15 23.64 -27.62
C THR A 319 17.26 22.53 -28.18
N LYS A 320 17.67 21.90 -29.28
CA LYS A 320 17.11 20.61 -29.67
C LYS A 320 17.42 19.59 -28.58
N VAL A 321 16.52 18.63 -28.42
CA VAL A 321 16.76 17.47 -27.54
C VAL A 321 17.87 16.60 -28.08
N ASP A 322 18.56 15.90 -27.21
CA ASP A 322 19.43 14.78 -27.55
C ASP A 322 18.61 13.50 -27.64
N LEU A 323 18.97 12.64 -28.62
CA LEU A 323 18.50 11.26 -28.61
C LEU A 323 19.27 10.51 -27.53
N MET A 324 18.54 9.96 -26.56
CA MET A 324 19.11 9.22 -25.44
C MET A 324 19.11 7.73 -25.75
N GLU A 325 20.09 7.02 -25.22
CA GLU A 325 20.05 5.56 -25.25
C GLU A 325 18.83 5.05 -24.48
N SER A 326 18.25 3.94 -24.96
CA SER A 326 17.17 3.28 -24.20
C SER A 326 17.68 2.79 -22.85
N PRO A 327 16.87 2.89 -21.79
CA PRO A 327 17.15 2.13 -20.57
C PRO A 327 17.31 0.63 -20.89
N LYS A 328 17.98 -0.12 -20.02
CA LYS A 328 18.09 -1.58 -20.20
C LYS A 328 16.74 -2.28 -20.05
N GLY A 329 15.90 -1.78 -19.11
CA GLY A 329 14.60 -2.35 -18.86
C GLY A 329 13.60 -2.13 -19.98
N LYS A 330 12.64 -3.02 -20.08
CA LYS A 330 11.54 -2.97 -21.06
C LYS A 330 10.48 -1.98 -20.62
N LEU A 331 9.86 -1.28 -21.58
CA LEU A 331 8.67 -0.48 -21.35
C LEU A 331 7.51 -1.38 -20.93
N VAL A 332 6.91 -1.08 -19.77
CA VAL A 332 5.76 -1.81 -19.23
C VAL A 332 4.66 -0.82 -18.86
N ALA A 333 3.40 -1.16 -19.10
CA ALA A 333 2.31 -0.33 -18.61
C ALA A 333 2.27 -0.36 -17.08
N GLN A 334 2.11 0.80 -16.44
CA GLN A 334 1.99 0.87 -14.98
C GLN A 334 0.69 0.22 -14.52
N ILE A 335 0.79 -0.81 -13.68
CA ILE A 335 -0.37 -1.59 -13.21
C ILE A 335 -0.95 -1.07 -11.89
N SER A 336 -0.13 -0.43 -11.06
CA SER A 336 -0.57 0.17 -9.81
C SER A 336 -1.02 1.62 -10.03
N PRO A 337 -2.05 2.10 -9.34
CA PRO A 337 -2.43 3.50 -9.36
C PRO A 337 -1.27 4.42 -8.99
N SER A 338 -1.27 5.62 -9.57
CA SER A 338 -0.25 6.63 -9.31
C SER A 338 -0.39 7.24 -7.92
N LEU A 339 0.69 7.85 -7.45
CA LEU A 339 0.66 8.71 -6.27
C LEU A 339 -0.20 9.95 -6.54
N LYS A 340 -1.03 10.34 -5.58
CA LYS A 340 -1.87 11.53 -5.66
C LYS A 340 -1.91 12.28 -4.34
N VAL A 341 -2.32 13.54 -4.41
CA VAL A 341 -2.76 14.27 -3.23
C VAL A 341 -4.11 13.69 -2.81
N MET A 342 -4.13 12.95 -1.70
CA MET A 342 -5.32 12.24 -1.24
C MET A 342 -6.10 12.99 -0.16
N GLU A 343 -5.43 13.88 0.57
CA GLU A 343 -6.01 14.67 1.65
C GLU A 343 -5.27 15.99 1.80
N GLU A 344 -5.95 17.03 2.28
CA GLU A 344 -5.34 18.30 2.70
C GLU A 344 -5.57 18.53 4.20
N ILE A 345 -4.50 18.90 4.91
CA ILE A 345 -4.58 19.27 6.32
C ILE A 345 -4.04 20.67 6.56
N ARG A 346 -4.52 21.30 7.64
CA ARG A 346 -4.09 22.64 8.06
C ARG A 346 -3.24 22.54 9.32
N PRO A 347 -2.25 23.44 9.51
CA PRO A 347 -1.53 23.51 10.76
C PRO A 347 -2.46 23.84 11.93
N VAL A 348 -2.08 23.35 13.11
CA VAL A 348 -2.78 23.64 14.37
C VAL A 348 -2.20 24.87 15.07
N SER A 349 -0.92 25.20 14.82
CA SER A 349 -0.28 26.37 15.40
C SER A 349 0.94 26.87 14.60
N ILE A 350 1.27 28.14 14.81
CA ILE A 350 2.54 28.75 14.40
C ILE A 350 3.12 29.47 15.62
N LYS A 351 4.44 29.32 15.82
CA LYS A 351 5.15 29.94 16.93
C LYS A 351 6.40 30.65 16.41
N SER A 352 6.55 31.94 16.73
CA SER A 352 7.80 32.66 16.52
C SER A 352 8.89 32.10 17.45
N VAL A 353 10.06 31.83 16.88
CA VAL A 353 11.26 31.35 17.61
C VAL A 353 12.44 32.33 17.56
N GLY A 354 12.14 33.57 17.14
CA GLY A 354 13.11 34.68 17.06
C GLY A 354 13.80 34.75 15.68
N GLU A 355 14.46 35.89 15.42
CA GLU A 355 15.27 36.14 14.24
C GLU A 355 14.53 35.93 12.89
N GLY A 356 13.20 36.21 12.84
CA GLY A 356 12.39 36.00 11.65
C GLY A 356 12.18 34.52 11.28
N ARG A 357 12.35 33.62 12.26
CA ARG A 357 12.06 32.18 12.13
C ARG A 357 10.77 31.83 12.85
N TYR A 358 10.01 30.91 12.24
CA TYR A 358 8.73 30.43 12.77
C TYR A 358 8.66 28.92 12.68
N ILE A 359 8.11 28.26 13.70
CA ILE A 359 7.79 26.83 13.69
C ILE A 359 6.28 26.68 13.43
N VAL A 360 5.96 25.96 12.39
CA VAL A 360 4.60 25.57 12.01
C VAL A 360 4.38 24.13 12.49
N ASP A 361 3.34 23.89 13.29
CA ASP A 361 2.95 22.55 13.73
C ASP A 361 1.72 22.08 12.96
N MET A 362 1.84 21.00 12.22
CA MET A 362 0.75 20.36 11.49
C MET A 362 -0.20 19.58 12.40
N GLY A 363 0.18 19.31 13.67
CA GLY A 363 -0.59 18.50 14.61
C GLY A 363 -0.62 17.00 14.29
N GLN A 364 0.01 16.60 13.20
CA GLN A 364 0.07 15.23 12.70
C GLN A 364 1.39 15.03 11.95
N ASN A 365 2.12 13.97 12.28
CA ASN A 365 3.23 13.51 11.45
C ASN A 365 2.64 12.99 10.13
N MET A 366 2.85 13.74 9.06
CA MET A 366 2.28 13.51 7.73
C MET A 366 3.39 13.28 6.70
N VAL A 367 3.00 12.75 5.54
CA VAL A 367 3.91 12.58 4.41
C VAL A 367 3.30 13.18 3.15
N GLY A 368 4.07 14.07 2.51
CA GLY A 368 3.59 14.74 1.30
C GLY A 368 4.28 16.07 1.02
N LEU A 369 3.51 17.03 0.52
CA LEU A 369 3.95 18.33 0.08
C LEU A 369 3.45 19.43 1.01
N GLN A 370 4.18 20.53 1.08
CA GLN A 370 3.71 21.76 1.71
C GLN A 370 3.39 22.81 0.67
N GLN A 371 2.12 23.18 0.52
CA GLN A 371 1.73 24.36 -0.24
C GLN A 371 1.73 25.57 0.69
N VAL A 372 2.30 26.67 0.19
CA VAL A 372 2.34 27.94 0.93
C VAL A 372 1.75 29.08 0.09
N LYS A 373 1.06 30.01 0.77
CA LYS A 373 0.63 31.29 0.23
C LYS A 373 1.27 32.41 1.06
N LEU A 374 2.37 32.97 0.59
CA LEU A 374 3.20 33.90 1.37
C LEU A 374 3.46 35.19 0.59
N THR A 375 3.94 36.22 1.32
CA THR A 375 4.46 37.45 0.73
C THR A 375 6.00 37.41 0.76
N GLY A 376 6.62 37.48 -0.41
CA GLY A 376 8.07 37.44 -0.56
C GLY A 376 8.65 38.80 -0.92
N LYS A 377 9.94 38.94 -0.69
CA LYS A 377 10.75 40.07 -1.22
C LYS A 377 11.63 39.56 -2.36
N LYS A 378 11.73 40.39 -3.40
CA LYS A 378 12.57 40.06 -4.56
C LYS A 378 13.97 39.65 -4.14
N ASP A 379 14.50 38.58 -4.73
CA ASP A 379 15.85 38.04 -4.50
C ASP A 379 16.12 37.54 -3.07
N LYS A 380 15.13 37.53 -2.14
CA LYS A 380 15.31 37.03 -0.79
C LYS A 380 14.74 35.60 -0.67
N PRO A 381 15.57 34.58 -0.51
CA PRO A 381 15.08 33.20 -0.39
C PRO A 381 14.21 33.03 0.86
N ILE A 382 13.13 32.27 0.72
CA ILE A 382 12.33 31.74 1.82
C ILE A 382 12.68 30.27 1.93
N THR A 383 13.10 29.86 3.11
CA THR A 383 13.57 28.49 3.38
C THR A 383 12.60 27.80 4.31
N MET A 384 12.18 26.61 3.93
CA MET A 384 11.36 25.70 4.73
C MET A 384 12.15 24.44 5.00
N ARG A 385 12.29 24.08 6.27
CA ARG A 385 12.96 22.87 6.73
C ARG A 385 11.98 22.02 7.52
N PHE A 386 12.02 20.71 7.34
CA PHE A 386 10.99 19.83 7.86
C PHE A 386 11.58 18.84 8.86
N ALA A 387 10.80 18.49 9.89
CA ALA A 387 11.15 17.47 10.88
C ALA A 387 9.91 16.79 11.46
N GLU A 388 10.10 15.59 11.98
CA GLU A 388 9.05 14.84 12.65
C GLU A 388 8.81 15.32 14.08
N VAL A 389 9.84 15.84 14.75
CA VAL A 389 9.80 16.27 16.15
C VAL A 389 10.62 17.54 16.38
N LEU A 390 10.37 18.21 17.49
CA LEU A 390 11.17 19.30 18.01
C LEU A 390 12.18 18.77 19.05
N LYS A 391 13.26 19.52 19.28
CA LYS A 391 14.10 19.33 20.45
C LYS A 391 13.34 19.70 21.73
N ASP A 392 13.83 19.28 22.88
CA ASP A 392 13.19 19.50 24.20
C ASP A 392 12.87 20.94 24.52
N ASN A 393 13.61 21.90 23.93
CA ASN A 393 13.34 23.33 24.09
C ASN A 393 12.06 23.81 23.37
N GLY A 394 11.46 22.97 22.50
CA GLY A 394 10.26 23.27 21.74
C GLY A 394 10.37 24.45 20.75
N THR A 395 11.61 24.82 20.38
CA THR A 395 11.92 25.95 19.49
C THR A 395 12.88 25.62 18.37
N GLU A 396 13.39 24.40 18.34
CA GLU A 396 14.31 23.92 17.33
C GLU A 396 13.83 22.59 16.78
N LEU A 397 14.03 22.38 15.46
CA LEU A 397 13.80 21.08 14.83
C LEU A 397 14.83 20.06 15.33
N TYR A 398 14.37 18.84 15.57
CA TYR A 398 15.26 17.71 15.78
C TYR A 398 15.59 17.09 14.42
N LEU A 399 16.83 17.09 14.03
CA LEU A 399 17.27 16.75 12.67
C LEU A 399 18.21 15.53 12.62
N ASP A 400 18.66 15.06 13.78
CA ASP A 400 19.67 14.00 13.83
C ASP A 400 19.18 12.69 13.23
N ASN A 401 17.84 12.43 13.27
CA ASN A 401 17.21 11.26 12.66
C ASN A 401 17.00 11.39 11.14
N LEU A 402 17.38 12.50 10.53
CA LEU A 402 17.37 12.67 9.06
C LEU A 402 18.64 12.09 8.42
N ARG A 403 19.68 11.82 9.20
CA ARG A 403 21.00 11.38 8.76
C ARG A 403 21.62 12.38 7.77
N SER A 404 21.87 12.00 6.51
CA SER A 404 22.43 12.87 5.49
C SER A 404 21.38 13.67 4.70
N ALA A 405 20.09 13.40 4.89
CA ALA A 405 19.01 14.09 4.18
C ALA A 405 18.85 15.54 4.68
N LEU A 406 18.82 16.52 3.77
CA LEU A 406 18.66 17.93 4.16
C LEU A 406 17.23 18.33 4.44
N VAL A 407 16.25 17.68 3.78
CA VAL A 407 14.80 17.88 3.96
C VAL A 407 14.45 19.37 3.99
N THR A 408 14.88 20.11 2.95
CA THR A 408 14.84 21.57 2.92
C THR A 408 14.40 22.08 1.56
N ASP A 409 13.28 22.81 1.51
CA ASP A 409 12.79 23.48 0.31
C ASP A 409 13.13 24.96 0.35
N VAL A 410 13.48 25.54 -0.82
CA VAL A 410 13.84 26.94 -0.94
C VAL A 410 13.06 27.58 -2.12
N TYR A 411 12.36 28.66 -1.83
CA TYR A 411 11.72 29.49 -2.86
C TYR A 411 12.36 30.88 -2.94
N THR A 412 12.82 31.28 -4.12
CA THR A 412 13.38 32.62 -4.35
C THR A 412 12.39 33.45 -5.17
N PRO A 413 11.75 34.52 -4.59
CA PRO A 413 10.81 35.35 -5.30
C PRO A 413 11.45 36.20 -6.42
N ALA A 414 10.77 36.29 -7.57
CA ALA A 414 11.14 37.14 -8.69
C ALA A 414 10.81 38.62 -8.46
N ARG A 415 9.85 38.89 -7.55
CA ARG A 415 9.33 40.23 -7.25
C ARG A 415 8.83 40.28 -5.82
N ASP A 416 8.62 41.52 -5.33
CA ASP A 416 7.90 41.75 -4.08
C ASP A 416 6.40 41.40 -4.28
N GLY A 417 5.79 40.78 -3.27
CA GLY A 417 4.36 40.49 -3.24
C GLY A 417 3.97 39.09 -2.93
N GLU A 418 2.68 38.81 -3.01
CA GLU A 418 2.11 37.49 -2.74
C GLU A 418 2.49 36.48 -3.84
N PHE A 419 2.68 35.23 -3.41
CA PHE A 419 2.84 34.09 -4.27
C PHE A 419 2.18 32.84 -3.62
N VAL A 420 1.85 31.86 -4.46
CA VAL A 420 1.47 30.50 -4.04
C VAL A 420 2.48 29.55 -4.63
N TRP A 421 3.05 28.70 -3.80
CA TRP A 421 4.03 27.72 -4.25
C TRP A 421 3.93 26.40 -3.48
N GLU A 422 4.27 25.32 -4.17
CA GLU A 422 4.48 23.98 -3.64
C GLU A 422 5.59 23.30 -4.43
N PRO A 423 6.42 22.42 -3.81
CA PRO A 423 7.44 21.68 -4.54
C PRO A 423 6.79 20.70 -5.54
N THR A 424 7.52 20.39 -6.62
CA THR A 424 7.01 19.57 -7.72
C THR A 424 7.53 18.13 -7.68
N PHE A 425 8.83 17.95 -7.35
CA PHE A 425 9.52 16.68 -7.51
C PHE A 425 10.10 16.10 -6.23
N VAL A 426 9.64 16.56 -5.08
CA VAL A 426 10.09 16.10 -3.76
C VAL A 426 8.90 15.96 -2.80
N TYR A 427 9.06 15.13 -1.78
CA TYR A 427 8.13 15.02 -0.67
C TYR A 427 8.88 14.88 0.65
N HIS A 428 8.21 15.16 1.76
CA HIS A 428 8.79 15.08 3.10
C HIS A 428 7.87 14.31 4.04
N GLY A 429 8.50 13.66 5.06
CA GLY A 429 7.81 13.14 6.24
C GLY A 429 8.04 14.11 7.40
N PHE A 430 6.97 14.69 7.95
CA PHE A 430 7.11 15.76 8.94
C PHE A 430 5.83 16.00 9.74
N GLN A 431 6.01 16.53 10.94
CA GLN A 431 4.98 17.24 11.70
C GLN A 431 5.27 18.73 11.79
N PHE A 432 6.54 19.11 11.82
CA PHE A 432 6.98 20.49 12.03
C PHE A 432 7.71 21.04 10.82
N ILE A 433 7.48 22.34 10.55
CA ILE A 433 8.17 23.10 9.51
C ILE A 433 8.80 24.31 10.18
N GLU A 434 10.14 24.47 10.06
CA GLU A 434 10.78 25.74 10.32
C GLU A 434 10.78 26.57 9.04
N ILE A 435 10.20 27.75 9.08
CA ILE A 435 10.22 28.70 7.97
C ILE A 435 11.03 29.94 8.35
N SER A 436 11.84 30.42 7.41
CA SER A 436 12.67 31.62 7.55
C SER A 436 12.72 32.42 6.25
N GLY A 437 13.20 33.68 6.35
CA GLY A 437 13.26 34.58 5.20
C GLY A 437 12.05 35.48 5.01
N LEU A 438 11.11 35.44 5.96
CA LEU A 438 9.95 36.35 6.00
C LEU A 438 10.27 37.59 6.86
N ASP A 439 9.70 38.72 6.48
CA ASP A 439 9.75 39.98 7.26
C ASP A 439 8.44 40.30 8.01
N TYR A 440 7.57 39.33 8.10
CA TYR A 440 6.29 39.37 8.83
C TYR A 440 5.98 38.01 9.46
N GLU A 441 5.03 37.98 10.39
CA GLU A 441 4.56 36.74 11.01
C GLU A 441 3.49 36.07 10.12
N PRO A 442 3.73 34.85 9.64
CA PRO A 442 2.76 34.12 8.84
C PRO A 442 1.61 33.58 9.69
N SER A 443 0.47 33.27 9.06
CA SER A 443 -0.69 32.69 9.71
C SER A 443 -0.88 31.21 9.36
N VAL A 444 -1.63 30.46 10.17
CA VAL A 444 -1.97 29.05 9.88
C VAL A 444 -2.67 28.88 8.53
N SER A 445 -3.41 29.89 8.07
CA SER A 445 -4.10 29.86 6.77
C SER A 445 -3.17 29.91 5.56
N ASP A 446 -1.90 30.31 5.77
CA ASP A 446 -0.92 30.45 4.72
C ASP A 446 -0.29 29.10 4.32
N PHE A 447 -0.61 28.03 5.07
CA PHE A 447 -0.06 26.71 4.87
C PHE A 447 -1.13 25.65 4.63
N VAL A 448 -0.87 24.74 3.68
CA VAL A 448 -1.68 23.55 3.43
C VAL A 448 -0.75 22.34 3.28
N GLY A 449 -0.84 21.40 4.20
CA GLY A 449 -0.17 20.10 4.05
C GLY A 449 -0.98 19.22 3.10
N LYS A 450 -0.39 18.81 1.99
CA LYS A 450 -0.96 17.90 0.99
C LYS A 450 -0.44 16.50 1.24
N VAL A 451 -1.31 15.62 1.76
CA VAL A 451 -0.96 14.23 2.06
C VAL A 451 -0.94 13.43 0.76
N VAL A 452 0.22 12.84 0.46
CA VAL A 452 0.45 12.11 -0.79
C VAL A 452 0.66 10.62 -0.49
N TYR A 453 -0.01 9.76 -1.20
CA TYR A 453 0.23 8.31 -1.24
C TYR A 453 -0.43 7.71 -2.48
N ASP A 454 -0.21 6.40 -2.74
CA ASP A 454 -0.82 5.69 -3.86
C ASP A 454 -2.34 5.82 -3.81
N GLU A 455 -2.97 6.14 -4.96
CA GLU A 455 -4.42 6.29 -5.04
C GLU A 455 -5.12 4.99 -4.69
N MET A 456 -5.69 4.94 -3.51
CA MET A 456 -6.46 3.79 -3.04
C MET A 456 -7.54 4.20 -2.06
N ALA A 457 -8.60 3.42 -2.01
CA ALA A 457 -9.70 3.66 -1.09
C ALA A 457 -9.34 3.22 0.34
N THR A 458 -9.82 3.97 1.32
CA THR A 458 -9.96 3.46 2.69
C THR A 458 -11.15 2.50 2.71
N ILE A 459 -10.90 1.22 2.99
CA ILE A 459 -11.88 0.15 2.92
C ILE A 459 -12.29 -0.40 4.29
N GLY A 460 -11.63 0.04 5.36
CA GLY A 460 -11.91 -0.38 6.72
C GLY A 460 -12.12 0.77 7.68
N THR A 461 -13.00 0.55 8.67
CA THR A 461 -13.20 1.43 9.83
C THR A 461 -13.15 0.60 11.10
N PHE A 462 -12.66 1.21 12.19
CA PHE A 462 -12.57 0.52 13.48
C PHE A 462 -12.65 1.53 14.62
N GLU A 463 -13.48 1.24 15.63
CA GLU A 463 -13.60 2.03 16.84
C GLU A 463 -14.02 1.13 18.00
N THR A 464 -13.56 1.45 19.20
CA THR A 464 -13.86 0.73 20.44
C THR A 464 -14.20 1.69 21.59
N SER A 465 -14.62 1.13 22.72
CA SER A 465 -14.76 1.87 23.97
C SER A 465 -13.42 2.27 24.63
N GLU A 466 -12.28 1.82 24.11
CA GLU A 466 -10.95 2.09 24.65
C GLU A 466 -10.23 3.13 23.78
N GLU A 467 -10.03 4.33 24.31
CA GLU A 467 -9.45 5.45 23.55
C GLU A 467 -8.03 5.17 23.07
N LEU A 468 -7.23 4.44 23.86
CA LEU A 468 -5.86 4.10 23.49
C LEU A 468 -5.83 3.22 22.23
N ILE A 469 -6.72 2.23 22.15
CA ILE A 469 -6.86 1.36 20.95
C ILE A 469 -7.29 2.19 19.73
N ASN A 470 -8.21 3.14 19.89
CA ASN A 470 -8.66 4.03 18.82
C ASN A 470 -7.51 4.92 18.30
N LYS A 471 -6.67 5.43 19.21
CA LYS A 471 -5.46 6.19 18.83
C LYS A 471 -4.45 5.32 18.11
N LEU A 472 -4.26 4.08 18.54
CA LEU A 472 -3.38 3.12 17.88
C LEU A 472 -3.84 2.84 16.45
N HIS A 473 -5.13 2.57 16.24
CA HIS A 473 -5.68 2.39 14.90
C HIS A 473 -5.47 3.63 14.01
N LYS A 474 -5.68 4.82 14.56
CA LYS A 474 -5.40 6.08 13.85
C LYS A 474 -3.93 6.22 13.50
N ASN A 475 -3.01 5.94 14.43
CA ASN A 475 -1.57 6.04 14.21
C ASN A 475 -1.10 5.00 13.17
N ALA A 476 -1.66 3.78 13.19
CA ALA A 476 -1.43 2.77 12.19
C ALA A 476 -1.85 3.26 10.79
N TYR A 477 -3.06 3.80 10.66
CA TYR A 477 -3.57 4.34 9.41
C TYR A 477 -2.67 5.44 8.82
N TRP A 478 -2.19 6.37 9.66
CA TRP A 478 -1.27 7.42 9.22
C TRP A 478 0.12 6.89 8.87
N GLY A 479 0.65 5.93 9.63
CA GLY A 479 1.93 5.30 9.35
C GLY A 479 1.93 4.52 8.04
N ILE A 480 0.90 3.70 7.81
CA ILE A 480 0.78 2.87 6.60
C ILE A 480 0.72 3.74 5.34
N ARG A 481 -0.24 4.66 5.25
CA ARG A 481 -0.40 5.51 4.07
C ARG A 481 0.78 6.47 3.84
N GLY A 482 1.45 6.87 4.92
CA GLY A 482 2.66 7.68 4.87
C GLY A 482 3.83 6.97 4.19
N ASN A 483 3.82 5.64 4.16
CA ASN A 483 4.87 4.80 3.60
C ASN A 483 4.45 4.04 2.33
N TYR A 484 3.39 4.48 1.64
CA TYR A 484 3.00 3.95 0.33
C TYR A 484 3.44 4.92 -0.77
N ARG A 485 4.42 4.51 -1.60
CA ARG A 485 5.12 5.32 -2.61
C ARG A 485 5.39 4.52 -3.90
N GLY A 486 4.37 3.78 -4.40
CA GLY A 486 4.54 2.82 -5.47
C GLY A 486 5.28 1.56 -5.02
N MET A 487 5.65 1.51 -3.77
CA MET A 487 6.20 0.41 -2.99
C MET A 487 5.97 0.72 -1.51
N PRO A 488 5.92 -0.26 -0.62
CA PRO A 488 5.84 -0.02 0.81
C PRO A 488 7.23 0.36 1.34
N THR A 489 7.46 1.64 1.65
CA THR A 489 8.73 2.12 2.23
C THR A 489 8.80 1.88 3.73
N ASP A 490 10.02 1.78 4.25
CA ASP A 490 10.32 1.69 5.69
C ASP A 490 9.97 2.99 6.43
N CYS A 491 10.45 4.10 5.91
CA CYS A 491 10.32 5.43 6.51
C CYS A 491 10.17 6.52 5.43
N PRO A 492 9.65 7.71 5.77
CA PRO A 492 9.43 8.76 4.79
C PRO A 492 10.38 9.97 4.91
N GLN A 493 11.19 10.09 6.00
CA GLN A 493 11.79 11.37 6.36
C GLN A 493 13.30 11.49 6.09
N ARG A 494 14.02 10.36 6.12
CA ARG A 494 15.50 10.32 6.04
C ARG A 494 16.01 9.85 4.68
N ASP A 495 17.32 9.68 4.55
CA ASP A 495 18.01 9.20 3.35
C ASP A 495 17.96 7.67 3.17
N GLU A 496 16.78 7.08 3.33
CA GLU A 496 16.48 5.67 3.16
C GLU A 496 15.25 5.50 2.27
N ARG A 497 14.04 5.47 2.80
CA ARG A 497 12.76 5.44 2.06
C ARG A 497 12.70 4.29 1.05
N LEU A 498 13.02 3.08 1.49
CA LEU A 498 13.19 1.90 0.66
C LEU A 498 12.15 0.83 0.99
N GLY A 499 11.92 -0.08 0.04
CA GLY A 499 11.01 -1.21 0.20
C GLY A 499 11.68 -2.37 0.94
N TRP A 500 11.95 -2.19 2.24
CA TRP A 500 12.46 -3.26 3.09
C TRP A 500 11.46 -4.39 3.23
N LEU A 501 11.88 -5.62 2.94
CA LEU A 501 10.99 -6.77 2.91
C LEU A 501 10.48 -7.14 4.30
N GLY A 502 11.37 -7.15 5.30
CA GLY A 502 11.03 -7.53 6.67
C GLY A 502 9.93 -6.70 7.32
N ASP A 503 9.80 -5.43 6.90
CA ASP A 503 8.82 -4.50 7.46
C ASP A 503 7.37 -4.85 7.09
N ARG A 504 7.16 -5.62 6.03
CA ARG A 504 5.85 -5.87 5.42
C ARG A 504 5.47 -7.33 5.27
N THR A 505 6.03 -8.22 6.05
CA THR A 505 5.68 -9.64 6.01
C THR A 505 4.22 -9.87 6.38
N THR A 506 3.93 -10.32 7.59
CA THR A 506 2.54 -10.52 8.07
C THR A 506 1.76 -9.21 8.18
N GLY A 507 2.42 -8.07 8.45
CA GLY A 507 1.80 -6.75 8.56
C GLY A 507 0.97 -6.34 7.34
N ALA A 508 1.40 -6.71 6.13
CA ALA A 508 0.67 -6.46 4.89
C ALA A 508 -0.78 -6.99 4.91
N TYR A 509 -1.00 -8.14 5.56
CA TYR A 509 -2.35 -8.70 5.74
C TYR A 509 -3.23 -7.80 6.62
N GLY A 510 -2.68 -7.22 7.69
CA GLY A 510 -3.40 -6.27 8.55
C GLY A 510 -3.72 -4.95 7.84
N GLU A 511 -2.80 -4.45 7.03
CA GLU A 511 -2.98 -3.23 6.25
C GLU A 511 -4.13 -3.35 5.22
N SER A 512 -4.34 -4.55 4.66
CA SER A 512 -5.41 -4.83 3.69
C SER A 512 -6.82 -4.82 4.28
N PHE A 513 -6.98 -4.81 5.60
CA PHE A 513 -8.27 -4.52 6.22
C PHE A 513 -8.65 -3.05 6.14
N VAL A 514 -7.66 -2.16 6.08
CA VAL A 514 -7.84 -0.70 6.19
C VAL A 514 -7.81 -0.03 4.82
N LEU A 515 -6.89 -0.43 3.94
CA LEU A 515 -6.63 0.20 2.65
C LEU A 515 -6.74 -0.82 1.51
N GLY A 516 -7.31 -0.39 0.38
CA GLY A 516 -7.43 -1.19 -0.85
C GLY A 516 -6.09 -1.30 -1.60
N ASN A 517 -5.12 -1.95 -1.01
CA ASN A 517 -3.70 -1.94 -1.38
C ASN A 517 -3.28 -3.05 -2.35
N ALA A 518 -4.22 -3.82 -2.89
CA ALA A 518 -3.92 -5.01 -3.71
C ALA A 518 -2.99 -4.72 -4.88
N LEU A 519 -3.24 -3.66 -5.66
CA LEU A 519 -2.44 -3.36 -6.86
C LEU A 519 -1.02 -2.89 -6.53
N MET A 520 -0.86 -2.14 -5.44
CA MET A 520 0.45 -1.71 -4.97
C MET A 520 1.29 -2.93 -4.54
N TYR A 521 0.71 -3.85 -3.77
CA TYR A 521 1.40 -5.09 -3.38
C TYR A 521 1.62 -6.05 -4.55
N LYS A 522 0.67 -6.13 -5.50
CA LYS A 522 0.88 -6.89 -6.75
C LYS A 522 2.09 -6.37 -7.54
N LYS A 523 2.22 -5.04 -7.65
CA LYS A 523 3.39 -4.39 -8.26
C LYS A 523 4.65 -4.68 -7.46
N TRP A 524 4.62 -4.59 -6.14
CA TRP A 524 5.79 -4.85 -5.30
C TRP A 524 6.31 -6.28 -5.37
N LEU A 525 5.43 -7.29 -5.54
CA LEU A 525 5.86 -8.67 -5.81
C LEU A 525 6.60 -8.80 -7.16
N ILE A 526 6.27 -7.96 -8.14
CA ILE A 526 7.04 -7.87 -9.39
C ILE A 526 8.42 -7.30 -9.11
N ASP A 527 8.50 -6.21 -8.35
CA ASP A 527 9.78 -5.59 -7.98
C ASP A 527 10.69 -6.58 -7.21
N ILE A 528 10.11 -7.39 -6.31
CA ILE A 528 10.87 -8.41 -5.58
C ILE A 528 11.46 -9.44 -6.54
N GLU A 529 10.67 -9.96 -7.47
CA GLU A 529 11.14 -10.91 -8.48
C GLU A 529 12.23 -10.29 -9.38
N GLU A 530 12.03 -9.06 -9.85
CA GLU A 530 12.99 -8.34 -10.67
C GLU A 530 14.29 -8.01 -9.92
N SER A 531 14.24 -7.91 -8.60
CA SER A 531 15.39 -7.69 -7.73
C SER A 531 16.12 -8.97 -7.35
N MET A 532 15.61 -10.15 -7.73
CA MET A 532 16.25 -11.44 -7.45
C MET A 532 17.51 -11.62 -8.29
N ASN A 533 18.55 -12.18 -7.69
CA ASN A 533 19.76 -12.58 -8.39
C ASN A 533 19.52 -13.85 -9.23
N GLU A 534 20.37 -14.07 -10.22
CA GLU A 534 20.32 -15.26 -11.09
C GLU A 534 20.45 -16.58 -10.32
N ASN A 535 21.21 -16.59 -9.22
CA ASN A 535 21.35 -17.76 -8.35
C ASN A 535 20.14 -18.07 -7.48
N GLY A 536 19.15 -17.16 -7.41
CA GLY A 536 17.94 -17.32 -6.59
C GLY A 536 17.91 -16.51 -5.30
N SER A 537 18.99 -15.83 -4.91
CA SER A 537 19.00 -14.94 -3.74
C SER A 537 18.07 -13.74 -3.96
N ILE A 538 17.25 -13.40 -2.96
CA ILE A 538 16.35 -12.25 -2.97
C ILE A 538 17.03 -11.08 -2.24
N SER A 539 16.92 -9.86 -2.80
CA SER A 539 17.39 -8.65 -2.16
C SER A 539 16.56 -8.34 -0.91
N ASP A 540 17.19 -7.87 0.16
CA ASP A 540 16.50 -7.47 1.40
C ASP A 540 15.65 -6.22 1.20
N VAL A 541 15.91 -5.45 0.14
CA VAL A 541 15.23 -4.22 -0.28
C VAL A 541 14.73 -4.36 -1.71
N SER A 542 13.49 -3.97 -2.00
CA SER A 542 12.94 -4.05 -3.35
C SER A 542 12.05 -2.84 -3.70
N PRO A 543 12.29 -2.17 -4.86
CA PRO A 543 13.41 -2.36 -5.80
C PRO A 543 14.78 -2.18 -5.14
N ARG A 544 15.81 -2.84 -5.65
CA ARG A 544 17.13 -2.92 -5.03
C ARG A 544 18.01 -1.66 -5.22
N TYR A 545 17.50 -0.50 -4.87
CA TYR A 545 18.28 0.75 -4.91
C TYR A 545 19.50 0.70 -3.99
N TRP A 546 19.43 -0.05 -2.89
CA TRP A 546 20.59 -0.57 -2.16
C TRP A 546 20.78 -2.04 -2.55
N THR A 547 21.99 -2.41 -2.92
CA THR A 547 22.34 -3.78 -3.30
C THR A 547 22.68 -4.57 -2.04
N ILE A 548 21.67 -5.10 -1.36
CA ILE A 548 21.79 -5.85 -0.11
C ILE A 548 21.24 -7.25 -0.31
N TYR A 549 22.10 -8.27 -0.20
CA TYR A 549 21.74 -9.69 -0.28
C TYR A 549 22.40 -10.41 0.89
N ASN A 550 21.71 -10.41 2.01
CA ASN A 550 22.22 -11.06 3.22
C ASN A 550 21.84 -12.54 3.28
N ASP A 551 21.08 -13.04 2.32
CA ASP A 551 20.54 -14.41 2.30
C ASP A 551 19.76 -14.75 3.58
N ASP A 552 19.08 -13.77 4.12
CA ASP A 552 18.19 -13.95 5.25
C ASP A 552 16.94 -14.75 4.84
N VAL A 553 16.28 -15.40 5.77
CA VAL A 553 15.02 -16.09 5.52
C VAL A 553 13.84 -15.17 5.82
N THR A 554 13.94 -14.42 6.89
CA THR A 554 12.82 -13.72 7.52
C THR A 554 12.36 -12.49 6.73
N TRP A 555 13.27 -11.77 6.07
CA TRP A 555 12.96 -10.66 5.17
C TRP A 555 12.35 -11.13 3.86
N PRO A 556 12.99 -12.03 3.07
CA PRO A 556 12.40 -12.61 1.86
C PRO A 556 11.05 -13.32 2.06
N ALA A 557 10.68 -13.68 3.27
CA ALA A 557 9.36 -14.23 3.58
C ALA A 557 8.20 -13.35 3.08
N ALA A 558 8.41 -12.03 2.98
CA ALA A 558 7.44 -11.10 2.40
C ALA A 558 6.96 -11.51 1.00
N TYR A 559 7.83 -12.10 0.19
CA TYR A 559 7.49 -12.56 -1.16
C TYR A 559 6.38 -13.62 -1.16
N PHE A 560 6.34 -14.45 -0.15
CA PHE A 560 5.37 -15.54 0.03
C PHE A 560 4.13 -15.07 0.78
N TYR A 561 4.31 -14.37 1.90
CA TYR A 561 3.19 -13.90 2.72
C TYR A 561 2.34 -12.86 2.02
N VAL A 562 2.94 -11.94 1.24
CA VAL A 562 2.19 -10.96 0.46
C VAL A 562 1.44 -11.60 -0.69
N ALA A 563 2.01 -12.63 -1.35
CA ALA A 563 1.30 -13.39 -2.37
C ALA A 563 0.10 -14.14 -1.79
N ASP A 564 0.26 -14.76 -0.61
CA ASP A 564 -0.86 -15.39 0.10
C ASP A 564 -1.90 -14.37 0.58
N MET A 565 -1.48 -13.20 1.06
CA MET A 565 -2.38 -12.11 1.42
C MET A 565 -3.28 -11.69 0.26
N LEU A 566 -2.72 -11.49 -0.94
CA LEU A 566 -3.51 -11.14 -2.13
C LEU A 566 -4.56 -12.22 -2.45
N TYR A 567 -4.21 -13.47 -2.27
CA TYR A 567 -5.14 -14.58 -2.44
C TYR A 567 -6.20 -14.61 -1.35
N GLN A 568 -5.81 -14.51 -0.08
CA GLN A 568 -6.74 -14.60 1.06
C GLN A 568 -7.72 -13.41 1.10
N GLN A 569 -7.21 -12.18 0.91
CA GLN A 569 -8.01 -10.97 1.07
C GLN A 569 -8.82 -10.60 -0.18
N TYR A 570 -8.27 -10.88 -1.36
CA TYR A 570 -8.85 -10.42 -2.64
C TYR A 570 -9.26 -11.55 -3.58
N GLY A 571 -8.91 -12.81 -3.27
CA GLY A 571 -9.11 -13.93 -4.20
C GLY A 571 -8.17 -13.88 -5.42
N ASP A 572 -7.11 -13.06 -5.38
CA ASP A 572 -6.18 -12.89 -6.50
C ASP A 572 -5.04 -13.91 -6.46
N ASP A 573 -5.16 -14.96 -7.23
CA ASP A 573 -4.16 -16.02 -7.37
C ASP A 573 -3.08 -15.74 -8.44
N TYR A 574 -3.20 -14.60 -9.14
CA TYR A 574 -2.32 -14.25 -10.25
C TYR A 574 -0.84 -14.24 -9.85
N SER A 575 -0.52 -13.60 -8.73
CA SER A 575 0.86 -13.51 -8.26
C SER A 575 1.43 -14.88 -7.91
N ILE A 576 0.65 -15.75 -7.26
CA ILE A 576 1.05 -17.12 -6.96
C ILE A 576 1.34 -17.89 -8.25
N LYS A 577 0.41 -17.88 -9.21
CA LYS A 577 0.56 -18.63 -10.46
C LYS A 577 1.77 -18.19 -11.30
N HIS A 578 1.97 -16.88 -11.42
CA HIS A 578 3.03 -16.35 -12.31
C HIS A 578 4.41 -16.30 -11.63
N ARG A 579 4.48 -16.27 -10.28
CA ARG A 579 5.74 -16.17 -9.55
C ARG A 579 6.20 -17.47 -8.89
N TYR A 580 5.42 -18.53 -9.00
CA TYR A 580 5.76 -19.83 -8.45
C TYR A 580 7.17 -20.31 -8.88
N PRO A 581 7.59 -20.17 -10.15
CA PRO A 581 8.94 -20.60 -10.56
C PRO A 581 10.07 -19.86 -9.84
N SER A 582 9.95 -18.57 -9.61
CA SER A 582 10.96 -17.78 -8.88
C SER A 582 10.94 -18.06 -7.38
N MET A 583 9.75 -18.28 -6.78
CA MET A 583 9.60 -18.73 -5.41
C MET A 583 10.27 -20.10 -5.18
N LYS A 584 10.02 -21.04 -6.07
CA LYS A 584 10.67 -22.38 -6.06
C LYS A 584 12.20 -22.25 -6.13
N ARG A 585 12.71 -21.37 -7.01
CA ARG A 585 14.15 -21.13 -7.15
C ARG A 585 14.79 -20.61 -5.87
N TRP A 586 14.11 -19.67 -5.16
CA TRP A 586 14.61 -19.18 -3.88
C TRP A 586 14.60 -20.26 -2.79
N VAL A 587 13.52 -21.05 -2.68
CA VAL A 587 13.47 -22.17 -1.73
C VAL A 587 14.62 -23.15 -1.96
N GLN A 588 14.88 -23.54 -3.23
CA GLN A 588 15.99 -24.41 -3.57
C GLN A 588 17.34 -23.77 -3.21
N TYR A 589 17.51 -22.46 -3.50
CA TYR A 589 18.72 -21.74 -3.13
C TYR A 589 19.00 -21.79 -1.63
N MET A 590 17.97 -21.59 -0.79
CA MET A 590 18.12 -21.65 0.67
C MET A 590 18.45 -23.05 1.17
N VAL A 591 17.84 -24.09 0.59
CA VAL A 591 18.15 -25.49 0.91
C VAL A 591 19.61 -25.83 0.58
N ASP A 592 20.07 -25.44 -0.60
CA ASP A 592 21.41 -25.81 -1.08
C ASP A 592 22.55 -25.09 -0.38
N ASN A 593 22.32 -23.84 0.07
CA ASN A 593 23.38 -22.97 0.58
C ASN A 593 23.32 -22.73 2.10
N HIS A 594 22.13 -22.81 2.71
CA HIS A 594 21.92 -22.32 4.07
C HIS A 594 21.22 -23.33 5.00
N MET A 595 20.90 -24.54 4.51
CA MET A 595 20.34 -25.61 5.33
C MET A 595 21.43 -26.61 5.74
N LYS A 596 21.47 -26.95 7.02
CA LYS A 596 22.32 -28.00 7.58
C LYS A 596 21.52 -28.88 8.51
N ASP A 597 21.50 -30.19 8.24
CA ASP A 597 20.76 -31.16 9.07
C ASP A 597 19.28 -30.74 9.28
N TYR A 598 18.64 -30.24 8.22
CA TYR A 598 17.26 -29.70 8.20
C TYR A 598 17.02 -28.47 9.10
N ILE A 599 18.07 -27.74 9.47
CA ILE A 599 18.02 -26.46 10.18
C ILE A 599 18.56 -25.36 9.28
N LEU A 600 17.85 -24.24 9.16
CA LEU A 600 18.35 -23.04 8.49
C LEU A 600 19.34 -22.34 9.42
N VAL A 601 20.60 -22.27 9.01
CA VAL A 601 21.70 -21.74 9.84
C VAL A 601 22.03 -20.27 9.55
N LYS A 602 21.31 -19.67 8.59
CA LYS A 602 21.52 -18.27 8.21
C LYS A 602 20.42 -17.38 8.79
N ASP A 603 20.84 -16.44 9.58
CA ASP A 603 20.05 -15.32 10.09
C ASP A 603 20.93 -14.07 10.11
N THR A 604 20.39 -12.91 9.80
CA THR A 604 21.14 -11.65 9.76
C THR A 604 20.57 -10.62 10.72
N TYR A 605 19.25 -10.55 10.80
CA TYR A 605 18.57 -9.46 11.49
C TYR A 605 18.11 -9.82 12.89
N GLY A 606 17.92 -11.11 13.18
CA GLY A 606 17.35 -11.57 14.45
C GLY A 606 15.90 -11.11 14.60
N ASP A 607 15.41 -11.09 15.81
CA ASP A 607 14.12 -10.47 16.15
C ASP A 607 14.33 -8.95 16.29
N TRP A 608 14.43 -8.27 15.13
CA TRP A 608 14.84 -6.87 14.98
C TRP A 608 14.03 -5.93 15.86
N CYS A 609 14.68 -4.91 16.42
CA CYS A 609 14.04 -3.94 17.33
C CYS A 609 13.36 -4.56 18.55
N MET A 610 13.86 -5.70 19.06
CA MET A 610 13.53 -6.17 20.40
C MET A 610 13.70 -5.02 21.41
N PRO A 611 12.74 -4.77 22.32
CA PRO A 611 12.90 -3.73 23.33
C PRO A 611 14.17 -3.93 24.15
N PRO A 612 15.10 -2.93 24.16
CA PRO A 612 16.32 -3.05 24.96
C PRO A 612 16.04 -2.91 26.46
N GLU A 613 16.97 -3.39 27.26
CA GLU A 613 16.95 -3.31 28.73
C GLU A 613 17.13 -1.88 29.25
N SER A 614 17.71 -1.00 28.46
CA SER A 614 17.86 0.42 28.76
C SER A 614 17.27 1.28 27.64
N PRO A 615 16.55 2.37 27.96
CA PRO A 615 16.00 3.26 26.95
C PRO A 615 17.07 4.02 26.12
N ASP A 616 18.34 4.01 26.54
CA ASP A 616 19.44 4.63 25.80
C ASP A 616 20.02 3.75 24.70
N LEU A 617 19.66 2.46 24.67
CA LEU A 617 20.14 1.49 23.68
C LEU A 617 19.21 1.44 22.45
N ILE A 618 19.78 1.20 21.26
CA ILE A 618 19.00 0.87 20.07
C ILE A 618 18.58 -0.61 20.10
N HIS A 619 19.53 -1.49 20.43
CA HIS A 619 19.32 -2.92 20.49
C HIS A 619 19.63 -3.44 21.89
N SER A 620 18.93 -4.49 22.29
CA SER A 620 19.24 -5.21 23.52
C SER A 620 20.67 -5.78 23.48
N GLU A 621 21.41 -5.64 24.54
CA GLU A 621 22.72 -6.26 24.74
C GLU A 621 22.61 -7.58 25.55
N ASP A 622 21.48 -7.80 26.20
CA ASP A 622 21.20 -8.99 27.01
C ASP A 622 20.94 -10.24 26.15
N PRO A 623 21.82 -11.26 26.17
CA PRO A 623 21.60 -12.49 25.40
C PRO A 623 20.32 -13.25 25.77
N ALA A 624 19.82 -13.10 27.00
CA ALA A 624 18.59 -13.75 27.45
C ALA A 624 17.33 -13.19 26.79
N ARG A 625 17.42 -12.01 26.14
CA ARG A 625 16.33 -11.39 25.38
C ARG A 625 16.41 -11.72 23.89
N LYS A 626 17.58 -12.10 23.38
CA LYS A 626 17.79 -12.36 21.95
C LYS A 626 17.34 -13.77 21.60
N THR A 627 16.41 -13.89 20.68
CA THR A 627 16.03 -15.18 20.12
C THR A 627 17.11 -15.68 19.17
N ASN A 628 17.44 -16.96 19.24
CA ASN A 628 18.42 -17.61 18.38
C ASN A 628 18.02 -17.49 16.91
N GLY A 629 18.94 -17.03 16.06
CA GLY A 629 18.71 -16.84 14.64
C GLY A 629 18.31 -18.12 13.90
N GLU A 630 18.88 -19.28 14.27
CA GLU A 630 18.48 -20.55 13.68
C GLU A 630 17.01 -20.93 14.03
N VAL A 631 16.53 -20.54 15.20
CA VAL A 631 15.13 -20.68 15.60
C VAL A 631 14.26 -19.84 14.69
N LEU A 632 14.60 -18.56 14.52
CA LEU A 632 13.84 -17.61 13.69
C LEU A 632 13.79 -18.08 12.23
N SER A 633 14.95 -18.30 11.63
CA SER A 633 15.04 -18.70 10.21
C SER A 633 14.36 -20.04 9.94
N THR A 634 14.53 -21.03 10.83
CA THR A 634 13.92 -22.35 10.62
C THR A 634 12.41 -22.31 10.76
N THR A 635 11.87 -21.57 11.74
CA THR A 635 10.41 -21.45 11.93
C THR A 635 9.75 -20.73 10.75
N VAL A 636 10.33 -19.64 10.28
CA VAL A 636 9.80 -18.90 9.13
C VAL A 636 9.91 -19.72 7.85
N PHE A 637 11.05 -20.40 7.62
CA PHE A 637 11.20 -21.27 6.44
C PHE A 637 10.21 -22.44 6.45
N TYR A 638 9.95 -23.02 7.62
CA TYR A 638 8.92 -24.06 7.78
C TYR A 638 7.54 -23.54 7.30
N SER A 639 7.16 -22.34 7.72
CA SER A 639 5.88 -21.75 7.29
C SER A 639 5.85 -21.44 5.79
N ILE A 640 6.98 -21.02 5.21
CA ILE A 640 7.10 -20.82 3.75
C ILE A 640 6.90 -22.15 3.01
N LEU A 641 7.43 -23.27 3.51
CA LEU A 641 7.19 -24.58 2.89
C LEU A 641 5.71 -24.97 2.91
N GLN A 642 4.97 -24.65 3.97
CA GLN A 642 3.51 -24.88 4.02
C GLN A 642 2.79 -24.03 2.96
N LEU A 643 3.20 -22.76 2.76
CA LEU A 643 2.69 -21.94 1.67
C LEU A 643 3.07 -22.50 0.29
N MET A 644 4.31 -22.99 0.12
CA MET A 644 4.77 -23.56 -1.14
C MET A 644 4.06 -24.89 -1.47
N GLU A 645 3.70 -25.69 -0.49
CA GLU A 645 2.83 -26.85 -0.68
C GLU A 645 1.48 -26.41 -1.27
N LYS A 646 0.83 -25.43 -0.64
CA LYS A 646 -0.43 -24.85 -1.12
C LYS A 646 -0.27 -24.24 -2.54
N PHE A 647 0.78 -23.47 -2.78
CA PHE A 647 1.04 -22.83 -4.07
C PHE A 647 1.32 -23.87 -5.18
N ALA A 648 2.02 -24.96 -4.86
CA ALA A 648 2.24 -26.06 -5.77
C ALA A 648 0.92 -26.73 -6.17
N GLN A 649 0.02 -26.98 -5.22
CA GLN A 649 -1.31 -27.53 -5.50
C GLN A 649 -2.12 -26.57 -6.42
N MET A 650 -2.09 -25.26 -6.16
CA MET A 650 -2.76 -24.24 -6.99
C MET A 650 -2.20 -24.16 -8.41
N ASN A 651 -0.92 -24.49 -8.59
CA ASN A 651 -0.25 -24.54 -9.91
C ASN A 651 -0.35 -25.91 -10.58
N GLY A 652 -1.03 -26.90 -9.97
CA GLY A 652 -1.20 -28.22 -10.52
C GLY A 652 0.09 -29.06 -10.58
N VAL A 653 1.01 -28.83 -9.63
CA VAL A 653 2.30 -29.52 -9.51
C VAL A 653 2.34 -30.34 -8.22
N PRO A 654 1.59 -31.46 -8.12
CA PRO A 654 1.45 -32.22 -6.90
C PRO A 654 2.75 -32.87 -6.40
N GLU A 655 3.72 -33.09 -7.28
CA GLU A 655 5.04 -33.61 -6.93
C GLU A 655 5.80 -32.60 -6.05
N ASP A 656 5.80 -31.33 -6.43
CA ASP A 656 6.40 -30.27 -5.64
C ASP A 656 5.68 -30.12 -4.30
N ALA A 657 4.36 -30.19 -4.28
CA ALA A 657 3.58 -30.12 -3.04
C ALA A 657 4.00 -31.22 -2.04
N LYS A 658 4.17 -32.45 -2.54
CA LYS A 658 4.65 -33.56 -1.73
C LYS A 658 6.09 -33.32 -1.23
N GLU A 659 6.98 -32.81 -2.09
CA GLU A 659 8.36 -32.53 -1.71
C GLU A 659 8.43 -31.51 -0.57
N TYR A 660 7.64 -30.40 -0.65
CA TYR A 660 7.60 -29.39 0.41
C TYR A 660 7.00 -29.95 1.71
N ALA A 661 5.93 -30.72 1.64
CA ALA A 661 5.35 -31.37 2.81
C ALA A 661 6.36 -32.34 3.48
N ASP A 662 7.04 -33.19 2.71
CA ASP A 662 8.04 -34.13 3.22
C ASP A 662 9.24 -33.38 3.84
N LEU A 663 9.69 -32.26 3.25
CA LEU A 663 10.76 -31.42 3.78
C LEU A 663 10.33 -30.72 5.08
N ALA A 664 9.11 -30.17 5.13
CA ALA A 664 8.56 -29.55 6.33
C ALA A 664 8.51 -30.53 7.52
N LEU A 665 8.11 -31.78 7.30
CA LEU A 665 8.12 -32.80 8.35
C LEU A 665 9.52 -33.07 8.90
N LYS A 666 10.53 -33.18 8.05
CA LYS A 666 11.94 -33.39 8.45
C LYS A 666 12.46 -32.18 9.24
N ILE A 667 12.12 -30.96 8.82
CA ILE A 667 12.48 -29.74 9.53
C ILE A 667 11.82 -29.71 10.91
N LYS A 668 10.53 -30.02 11.01
CA LYS A 668 9.82 -30.07 12.30
C LYS A 668 10.48 -31.06 13.27
N GLU A 669 10.87 -32.24 12.77
CA GLU A 669 11.57 -33.24 13.59
C GLU A 669 12.96 -32.72 14.05
N ALA A 670 13.77 -32.21 13.13
CA ALA A 670 15.12 -31.71 13.44
C ALA A 670 15.06 -30.50 14.39
N TYR A 671 14.10 -29.59 14.17
CA TYR A 671 13.87 -28.43 14.99
C TYR A 671 13.55 -28.80 16.44
N ASN A 672 12.60 -29.72 16.63
CA ASN A 672 12.24 -30.16 17.97
C ASN A 672 13.38 -30.93 18.65
N ASN A 673 14.11 -31.78 17.91
CA ASN A 673 15.28 -32.50 18.46
C ASN A 673 16.40 -31.55 18.93
N LYS A 674 16.53 -30.36 18.26
CA LYS A 674 17.60 -29.42 18.56
C LYS A 674 17.21 -28.40 19.63
N PHE A 675 15.98 -27.82 19.55
CA PHE A 675 15.60 -26.64 20.31
C PHE A 675 14.55 -26.88 21.38
N PHE A 676 13.80 -28.00 21.35
CA PHE A 676 12.72 -28.24 22.29
C PHE A 676 13.20 -29.01 23.54
N ASN A 677 13.01 -28.40 24.70
CA ASN A 677 13.25 -29.05 25.98
C ASN A 677 11.94 -29.68 26.48
N GLN A 678 11.86 -31.02 26.49
CA GLN A 678 10.66 -31.75 26.91
C GLN A 678 10.32 -31.60 28.38
N GLU A 679 11.32 -31.39 29.25
CA GLU A 679 11.10 -31.29 30.71
C GLU A 679 10.44 -29.96 31.06
N THR A 680 10.95 -28.86 30.48
CA THR A 680 10.47 -27.50 30.73
C THR A 680 9.42 -27.04 29.73
N ALA A 681 9.21 -27.76 28.62
CA ALA A 681 8.38 -27.41 27.51
C ALA A 681 8.75 -26.02 26.92
N GLN A 682 10.04 -25.73 26.78
CA GLN A 682 10.60 -24.48 26.31
C GLN A 682 11.40 -24.66 25.04
N TYR A 683 11.39 -23.64 24.19
CA TYR A 683 12.27 -23.60 23.04
C TYR A 683 13.49 -22.74 23.31
N ASP A 684 14.68 -23.29 22.99
CA ASP A 684 15.99 -22.64 23.08
C ASP A 684 16.18 -21.93 24.45
N ASN A 685 16.41 -20.61 24.44
CA ASN A 685 16.59 -19.79 25.64
C ASN A 685 15.27 -19.25 26.24
N ASN A 686 14.13 -19.82 25.88
CA ASN A 686 12.81 -19.47 26.42
C ASN A 686 12.38 -18.01 26.16
N THR A 687 12.75 -17.40 25.04
CA THR A 687 12.18 -16.09 24.67
C THR A 687 10.70 -16.23 24.31
N VAL A 688 9.94 -15.17 24.50
CA VAL A 688 8.52 -15.12 24.08
C VAL A 688 8.41 -15.41 22.58
N THR A 689 9.28 -14.84 21.76
CA THR A 689 9.32 -15.05 20.31
C THR A 689 9.57 -16.51 19.96
N ALA A 690 10.55 -17.20 20.56
CA ALA A 690 10.87 -18.59 20.25
C ALA A 690 9.68 -19.51 20.52
N ASN A 691 9.06 -19.40 21.69
CA ASN A 691 7.91 -20.22 22.07
C ASN A 691 6.67 -19.89 21.23
N LEU A 692 6.41 -18.60 20.99
CA LEU A 692 5.23 -18.13 20.28
C LEU A 692 5.25 -18.51 18.80
N LEU A 693 6.40 -18.34 18.12
CA LEU A 693 6.56 -18.78 16.73
C LEU A 693 6.38 -20.29 16.60
N SER A 694 6.97 -21.07 17.52
CA SER A 694 6.82 -22.52 17.52
C SER A 694 5.35 -22.96 17.67
N LEU A 695 4.58 -22.26 18.51
CA LEU A 695 3.14 -22.50 18.67
C LEU A 695 2.37 -22.11 17.39
N ARG A 696 2.50 -20.87 16.97
CA ARG A 696 1.70 -20.31 15.88
C ARG A 696 1.97 -20.97 14.53
N LEU A 697 3.18 -21.46 14.31
CA LEU A 697 3.57 -22.09 13.04
C LEU A 697 3.43 -23.64 13.10
N GLY A 698 2.87 -24.18 14.19
CA GLY A 698 2.52 -25.60 14.31
C GLY A 698 3.72 -26.53 14.48
N LEU A 699 4.82 -26.05 15.05
CA LEU A 699 6.03 -26.86 15.30
C LEU A 699 5.98 -27.63 16.62
N VAL A 700 5.21 -27.16 17.60
CA VAL A 700 5.11 -27.81 18.92
C VAL A 700 4.65 -29.27 18.81
N PRO A 701 5.30 -30.21 19.53
CA PRO A 701 4.83 -31.60 19.59
C PRO A 701 3.44 -31.71 20.24
N GLU A 702 2.62 -32.62 19.72
CA GLU A 702 1.25 -32.85 20.20
C GLU A 702 1.23 -33.05 21.73
N GLY A 703 0.33 -32.35 22.41
CA GLY A 703 0.12 -32.39 23.85
C GLY A 703 1.06 -31.50 24.70
N TYR A 704 1.93 -30.71 24.04
CA TYR A 704 2.78 -29.76 24.74
C TYR A 704 2.32 -28.29 24.55
N GLU A 705 1.33 -28.01 23.71
CA GLU A 705 0.92 -26.69 23.35
C GLU A 705 0.55 -25.83 24.57
N GLU A 706 -0.25 -26.37 25.48
CA GLU A 706 -0.66 -25.70 26.72
C GLU A 706 0.53 -25.34 27.61
N LYS A 707 1.51 -26.25 27.72
CA LYS A 707 2.70 -26.01 28.54
C LYS A 707 3.63 -24.96 27.91
N VAL A 708 3.84 -25.03 26.59
CA VAL A 708 4.62 -24.02 25.88
C VAL A 708 3.95 -22.66 26.00
N PHE A 709 2.61 -22.60 25.86
CA PHE A 709 1.87 -21.36 26.04
C PHE A 709 1.96 -20.83 27.48
N SER A 710 1.93 -21.69 28.49
CA SER A 710 2.17 -21.30 29.90
C SER A 710 3.51 -20.61 30.08
N ASN A 711 4.57 -21.05 29.40
CA ASN A 711 5.87 -20.37 29.42
C ASN A 711 5.81 -18.97 28.77
N VAL A 712 5.04 -18.81 27.68
CA VAL A 712 4.80 -17.47 27.05
C VAL A 712 4.12 -16.54 28.04
N VAL A 713 3.06 -17.01 28.72
CA VAL A 713 2.31 -16.22 29.71
C VAL A 713 3.19 -15.86 30.89
N GLU A 714 3.84 -16.85 31.50
CA GLU A 714 4.70 -16.64 32.68
C GLU A 714 5.82 -15.64 32.39
N LYS A 715 6.50 -15.78 31.24
CA LYS A 715 7.55 -14.85 30.81
C LYS A 715 7.02 -13.44 30.60
N THR A 716 5.88 -13.31 29.92
CA THR A 716 5.27 -12.01 29.63
C THR A 716 4.76 -11.33 30.90
N GLU A 717 4.11 -12.05 31.81
CA GLU A 717 3.56 -11.46 33.03
C GLU A 717 4.61 -11.16 34.09
N ASN A 718 5.53 -12.11 34.34
CA ASN A 718 6.46 -12.03 35.47
C ASN A 718 7.77 -11.33 35.08
N ASP A 719 8.45 -11.77 34.03
CA ASP A 719 9.73 -11.19 33.62
C ASP A 719 9.53 -9.83 32.92
N CYS A 720 8.52 -9.74 32.03
CA CYS A 720 8.26 -8.54 31.23
C CYS A 720 7.15 -7.66 31.83
N LYS A 721 6.53 -8.05 32.95
CA LYS A 721 5.51 -7.29 33.69
C LYS A 721 4.30 -6.87 32.86
N GLY A 722 3.93 -7.66 31.86
CA GLY A 722 2.84 -7.39 30.96
C GLY A 722 3.17 -6.34 29.87
N HIS A 723 4.45 -6.16 29.55
CA HIS A 723 4.90 -5.33 28.44
C HIS A 723 5.27 -6.15 27.21
N VAL A 724 5.42 -5.47 26.09
CA VAL A 724 5.97 -6.08 24.88
C VAL A 724 7.42 -6.52 25.12
N SER A 725 7.74 -7.75 24.73
CA SER A 725 9.07 -8.33 24.90
C SER A 725 9.56 -9.05 23.63
N VAL A 726 9.09 -8.60 22.48
CA VAL A 726 9.38 -9.18 21.18
C VAL A 726 9.80 -8.09 20.20
N GLY A 727 10.58 -8.45 19.21
CA GLY A 727 10.93 -7.60 18.09
C GLY A 727 9.97 -7.79 16.90
N VAL A 728 10.47 -7.45 15.68
CA VAL A 728 9.68 -7.44 14.44
C VAL A 728 9.07 -8.80 14.10
N LEU A 729 9.77 -9.89 14.38
CA LEU A 729 9.25 -11.24 14.08
C LEU A 729 8.22 -11.70 15.12
N GLY A 730 8.51 -11.50 16.38
CA GLY A 730 7.58 -11.90 17.44
C GLY A 730 6.31 -11.07 17.45
N ILE A 731 6.38 -9.76 17.14
CA ILE A 731 5.21 -8.87 17.14
C ILE A 731 4.19 -9.24 16.05
N GLN A 732 4.62 -9.92 14.99
CA GLN A 732 3.72 -10.39 13.92
C GLN A 732 2.82 -11.55 14.33
N HIS A 733 3.05 -12.11 15.51
CA HIS A 733 2.31 -13.26 16.04
C HIS A 733 1.78 -13.04 17.45
N LEU A 734 2.13 -11.92 18.10
CA LEU A 734 1.91 -11.71 19.53
C LEU A 734 0.43 -11.66 19.90
N MET A 735 -0.33 -10.76 19.29
CA MET A 735 -1.70 -10.47 19.73
C MET A 735 -2.63 -11.65 19.41
N ARG A 736 -2.53 -12.17 18.18
CA ARG A 736 -3.32 -13.34 17.77
C ARG A 736 -2.90 -14.60 18.51
N GLY A 737 -1.60 -14.82 18.68
CA GLY A 737 -1.09 -15.99 19.38
C GLY A 737 -1.53 -16.05 20.85
N LEU A 738 -1.45 -14.92 21.57
CA LEU A 738 -2.01 -14.85 22.92
C LEU A 738 -3.51 -15.16 22.93
N THR A 739 -4.27 -14.58 22.03
CA THR A 739 -5.74 -14.75 21.96
C THR A 739 -6.12 -16.19 21.62
N GLU A 740 -5.47 -16.80 20.63
CA GLU A 740 -5.74 -18.16 20.16
C GLU A 740 -5.56 -19.23 21.24
N TYR A 741 -4.52 -19.08 22.07
CA TYR A 741 -4.20 -20.02 23.14
C TYR A 741 -4.80 -19.63 24.49
N GLY A 742 -5.75 -18.68 24.56
CA GLY A 742 -6.54 -18.35 25.75
C GLY A 742 -6.01 -17.18 26.58
N GLY A 743 -4.99 -16.47 26.14
CA GLY A 743 -4.42 -15.28 26.82
C GLY A 743 -5.04 -13.95 26.39
N LEU A 744 -6.35 -13.91 26.07
CA LEU A 744 -7.04 -12.69 25.62
C LEU A 744 -6.85 -11.49 26.56
N GLU A 745 -6.97 -11.70 27.87
CA GLU A 745 -6.82 -10.61 28.84
C GLU A 745 -5.37 -10.10 28.93
N LEU A 746 -4.40 -10.97 28.69
CA LEU A 746 -2.98 -10.59 28.58
C LEU A 746 -2.74 -9.77 27.31
N ALA A 747 -3.31 -10.17 26.18
CA ALA A 747 -3.26 -9.37 24.93
C ALA A 747 -3.89 -7.99 25.13
N TYR A 748 -5.06 -7.93 25.77
CA TYR A 748 -5.71 -6.67 26.11
C TYR A 748 -4.86 -5.79 27.04
N LYS A 749 -4.24 -6.39 28.08
CA LYS A 749 -3.32 -5.70 28.98
C LYS A 749 -2.12 -5.10 28.25
N ILE A 750 -1.52 -5.85 27.32
CA ILE A 750 -0.38 -5.37 26.53
C ILE A 750 -0.77 -4.18 25.63
N VAL A 751 -1.88 -4.28 24.91
CA VAL A 751 -2.30 -3.20 23.98
C VAL A 751 -2.75 -1.93 24.70
N THR A 752 -3.22 -2.05 25.94
CA THR A 752 -3.65 -0.91 26.77
C THR A 752 -2.59 -0.41 27.76
N ASN A 753 -1.38 -0.97 27.71
CA ASN A 753 -0.26 -0.51 28.53
C ASN A 753 0.29 0.82 27.97
N ASP A 754 0.53 1.80 28.85
CA ASP A 754 1.05 3.14 28.49
C ASP A 754 2.47 3.42 29.03
N THR A 755 3.11 2.38 29.55
CA THR A 755 4.50 2.44 30.07
C THR A 755 5.46 1.67 29.14
N TYR A 756 6.74 2.01 29.16
CA TYR A 756 7.78 1.40 28.33
C TYR A 756 8.02 -0.08 28.67
N PRO A 757 8.17 -0.93 27.65
CA PRO A 757 7.93 -0.74 26.24
C PRO A 757 6.47 -1.08 25.85
N SER A 758 5.80 -0.18 25.14
CA SER A 758 4.43 -0.39 24.63
C SER A 758 4.07 0.63 23.54
N TRP A 759 3.04 0.35 22.75
CA TRP A 759 2.46 1.33 21.83
C TRP A 759 1.86 2.53 22.57
N GLY A 760 1.27 2.31 23.75
CA GLY A 760 0.72 3.38 24.58
C GLY A 760 1.80 4.34 25.07
N TYR A 761 3.01 3.85 25.35
CA TYR A 761 4.16 4.69 25.64
C TYR A 761 4.50 5.64 24.48
N MET A 762 4.51 5.14 23.24
CA MET A 762 4.72 5.99 22.06
C MET A 762 3.66 7.11 21.99
N ILE A 763 2.37 6.78 22.17
CA ILE A 763 1.26 7.75 22.14
C ILE A 763 1.37 8.78 23.26
N LYS A 764 1.73 8.36 24.46
CA LYS A 764 1.92 9.24 25.64
C LYS A 764 3.05 10.24 25.42
N ASN A 765 4.06 9.85 24.65
CA ASN A 765 5.18 10.70 24.26
C ASN A 765 4.97 11.40 22.89
N GLY A 766 3.70 11.57 22.47
CA GLY A 766 3.32 12.42 21.34
C GLY A 766 3.30 11.74 19.97
N ALA A 767 3.36 10.40 19.89
CA ALA A 767 3.26 9.70 18.61
C ALA A 767 1.89 9.89 17.97
N THR A 768 1.90 10.33 16.70
CA THR A 768 0.71 10.39 15.81
C THR A 768 0.81 9.39 14.65
N THR A 769 1.86 8.61 14.65
CA THR A 769 2.22 7.48 13.77
C THR A 769 2.85 6.39 14.64
N ILE A 770 3.28 5.27 14.05
CA ILE A 770 4.05 4.24 14.77
C ILE A 770 5.54 4.54 14.63
N TRP A 771 6.28 4.41 15.73
CA TRP A 771 7.73 4.61 15.75
C TRP A 771 8.48 3.35 15.32
N GLU A 772 9.70 3.53 14.82
CA GLU A 772 10.63 2.45 14.49
C GLU A 772 11.12 1.70 15.74
N LEU A 773 11.36 2.44 16.82
CA LEU A 773 11.89 1.90 18.07
C LEU A 773 10.87 2.07 19.20
N TRP A 774 10.82 1.10 20.13
CA TRP A 774 9.98 1.19 21.33
C TRP A 774 10.31 2.39 22.21
N ASN A 775 11.58 2.79 22.23
CA ASN A 775 12.17 3.93 22.94
C ASN A 775 12.59 5.05 21.97
N GLY A 776 11.80 5.29 20.92
CA GLY A 776 12.15 6.25 19.89
C GLY A 776 12.30 7.71 20.33
N ASP A 777 11.94 8.02 21.58
CA ASP A 777 12.16 9.33 22.23
C ASP A 777 13.52 9.46 22.89
N THR A 778 14.18 8.36 23.25
CA THR A 778 15.44 8.36 24.02
C THR A 778 16.61 7.68 23.32
N ALA A 779 16.34 6.79 22.35
CA ALA A 779 17.35 6.03 21.63
C ALA A 779 18.23 6.90 20.73
N ASN A 780 19.40 6.36 20.35
CA ASN A 780 20.29 6.99 19.39
C ASN A 780 19.54 7.35 18.11
N PRO A 781 19.63 8.58 17.61
CA PRO A 781 18.81 9.12 16.53
C PRO A 781 19.05 8.48 15.16
N ALA A 782 20.20 7.87 14.91
CA ALA A 782 20.55 7.34 13.58
C ALA A 782 19.57 6.28 13.03
N MET A 783 18.84 5.58 13.92
CA MET A 783 17.83 4.58 13.57
C MET A 783 16.43 4.95 14.09
N ASN A 784 16.08 6.22 14.16
CA ASN A 784 14.87 6.61 14.87
C ASN A 784 13.90 7.36 13.97
N SER A 785 13.20 6.65 13.10
CA SER A 785 12.02 7.19 12.42
C SER A 785 10.82 7.24 13.38
N ARG A 786 10.10 8.37 13.34
CA ARG A 786 8.81 8.50 14.06
C ARG A 786 7.63 8.07 13.19
N ASN A 787 7.87 7.63 11.97
CA ASN A 787 6.86 7.15 11.04
C ASN A 787 7.35 5.87 10.36
N HIS A 788 7.13 4.75 11.02
CA HIS A 788 7.55 3.42 10.61
C HIS A 788 6.38 2.44 10.85
N VAL A 789 6.39 1.26 10.23
CA VAL A 789 5.23 0.35 10.36
C VAL A 789 5.58 -1.03 10.87
N MET A 790 6.87 -1.39 10.93
CA MET A 790 7.26 -2.76 11.29
C MET A 790 6.77 -3.20 12.68
N LEU A 791 6.68 -2.29 13.65
CA LEU A 791 6.19 -2.58 14.99
C LEU A 791 4.65 -2.62 15.10
N LEU A 792 3.91 -2.49 14.00
CA LEU A 792 2.48 -2.82 13.97
C LEU A 792 2.25 -4.33 14.14
N GLY A 793 3.11 -5.15 13.55
CA GLY A 793 2.98 -6.58 13.62
C GLY A 793 1.59 -7.08 13.19
N ASP A 794 0.96 -7.88 14.06
CA ASP A 794 -0.39 -8.42 13.84
C ASP A 794 -1.52 -7.59 14.48
N LEU A 795 -1.22 -6.38 14.94
CA LEU A 795 -2.15 -5.55 15.71
C LEU A 795 -3.45 -5.25 14.94
N LEU A 796 -3.35 -4.82 13.68
CA LEU A 796 -4.54 -4.56 12.85
C LEU A 796 -5.31 -5.85 12.55
N ILE A 797 -4.64 -6.97 12.34
CA ILE A 797 -5.29 -8.25 12.14
C ILE A 797 -6.11 -8.60 13.38
N TRP A 798 -5.52 -8.44 14.58
CA TRP A 798 -6.20 -8.69 15.84
C TRP A 798 -7.41 -7.75 16.05
N PHE A 799 -7.33 -6.49 15.63
CA PHE A 799 -8.46 -5.57 15.71
C PHE A 799 -9.66 -6.04 14.86
N TYR A 800 -9.41 -6.43 13.60
CA TYR A 800 -10.48 -6.82 12.69
C TYR A 800 -10.91 -8.27 12.87
N GLU A 801 -9.98 -9.20 12.96
CA GLU A 801 -10.30 -10.63 13.04
C GLU A 801 -10.77 -11.04 14.44
N ASP A 802 -10.10 -10.57 15.49
CA ASP A 802 -10.40 -11.01 16.83
C ASP A 802 -11.38 -10.08 17.55
N LEU A 803 -11.09 -8.79 17.70
CA LEU A 803 -11.99 -7.89 18.43
C LEU A 803 -13.31 -7.65 17.70
N ALA A 804 -13.28 -7.42 16.39
CA ALA A 804 -14.49 -7.24 15.60
C ALA A 804 -15.09 -8.55 15.09
N GLY A 805 -14.29 -9.61 15.03
CA GLY A 805 -14.71 -10.93 14.59
C GLY A 805 -14.88 -11.09 13.08
N ILE A 806 -14.26 -10.25 12.24
CA ILE A 806 -14.38 -10.30 10.78
C ILE A 806 -13.22 -11.12 10.22
N LYS A 807 -13.47 -12.38 9.87
CA LYS A 807 -12.45 -13.32 9.35
C LYS A 807 -12.89 -13.93 8.01
N ASN A 808 -11.92 -14.27 7.16
CA ASN A 808 -12.18 -15.23 6.10
C ASN A 808 -12.49 -16.61 6.72
N ASP A 809 -13.45 -17.32 6.14
CA ASP A 809 -13.60 -18.75 6.45
C ASP A 809 -12.40 -19.51 5.85
N PRO A 810 -11.73 -20.42 6.59
CA PRO A 810 -10.56 -21.14 6.07
C PRO A 810 -10.80 -21.95 4.79
N SER A 811 -12.05 -22.28 4.48
CA SER A 811 -12.43 -23.00 3.25
C SER A 811 -12.66 -22.09 2.04
N SER A 812 -12.40 -20.77 2.18
CA SER A 812 -12.76 -19.75 1.19
C SER A 812 -11.73 -18.63 1.15
N VAL A 813 -11.83 -17.77 0.14
CA VAL A 813 -10.95 -16.59 -0.02
C VAL A 813 -11.77 -15.37 -0.42
N GLY A 814 -11.22 -14.18 -0.22
CA GLY A 814 -11.86 -12.93 -0.59
C GLY A 814 -13.17 -12.67 0.16
N PHE A 815 -13.38 -13.31 1.31
CA PHE A 815 -14.64 -13.22 2.08
C PHE A 815 -15.89 -13.74 1.33
N LYS A 816 -15.72 -14.69 0.42
CA LYS A 816 -16.89 -15.38 -0.18
C LYS A 816 -17.69 -16.13 0.87
N LYS A 817 -17.01 -16.76 1.82
CA LYS A 817 -17.54 -17.24 3.08
C LYS A 817 -16.89 -16.49 4.22
N ILE A 818 -17.65 -16.00 5.15
CA ILE A 818 -17.20 -15.13 6.24
C ILE A 818 -17.34 -15.90 7.55
N LEU A 819 -16.30 -15.90 8.36
CA LEU A 819 -16.37 -16.35 9.75
C LEU A 819 -16.49 -15.11 10.65
N MET A 820 -17.61 -14.99 11.35
CA MET A 820 -17.87 -13.93 12.31
C MET A 820 -17.73 -14.47 13.73
N GLU A 821 -16.57 -14.21 14.37
CA GLU A 821 -16.23 -14.79 15.67
C GLU A 821 -15.47 -13.78 16.54
N PRO A 822 -16.15 -12.77 17.13
CA PRO A 822 -15.50 -11.79 17.99
C PRO A 822 -15.09 -12.37 19.35
N VAL A 823 -14.00 -11.83 19.90
CA VAL A 823 -13.61 -12.04 21.30
C VAL A 823 -13.99 -10.82 22.14
N PHE A 824 -14.17 -11.04 23.44
CA PHE A 824 -14.75 -10.05 24.35
C PHE A 824 -13.86 -9.82 25.58
N PRO A 825 -12.79 -8.96 25.50
CA PRO A 825 -12.00 -8.59 26.66
C PRO A 825 -12.87 -8.00 27.78
N GLU A 826 -12.59 -8.31 29.04
CA GLU A 826 -13.49 -7.93 30.16
C GLU A 826 -13.81 -6.45 30.24
N LYS A 827 -12.82 -5.59 29.99
CA LYS A 827 -12.97 -4.13 30.12
C LYS A 827 -13.54 -3.47 28.88
N LEU A 828 -13.55 -4.16 27.73
CA LEU A 828 -14.03 -3.59 26.48
C LEU A 828 -15.55 -3.71 26.39
N THR A 829 -16.25 -2.59 26.23
CA THR A 829 -17.72 -2.57 26.27
C THR A 829 -18.37 -2.50 24.90
N TYR A 830 -17.70 -2.02 23.88
CA TYR A 830 -18.14 -2.11 22.49
C TYR A 830 -16.97 -2.14 21.50
N VAL A 831 -17.21 -2.73 20.35
CA VAL A 831 -16.38 -2.61 19.15
C VAL A 831 -17.30 -2.40 17.96
N THR A 832 -16.95 -1.47 17.08
CA THR A 832 -17.55 -1.30 15.77
C THR A 832 -16.48 -1.33 14.71
N ALA A 833 -16.69 -2.13 13.67
CA ALA A 833 -15.77 -2.24 12.55
C ALA A 833 -16.50 -2.48 11.24
N SER A 834 -15.89 -2.07 10.15
CA SER A 834 -16.33 -2.45 8.83
C SER A 834 -15.15 -2.71 7.91
N HIS A 835 -15.35 -3.61 6.94
CA HIS A 835 -14.38 -3.93 5.90
C HIS A 835 -15.10 -4.10 4.56
N VAL A 836 -14.55 -3.51 3.48
CA VAL A 836 -15.09 -3.68 2.13
C VAL A 836 -14.30 -4.77 1.41
N SER A 837 -14.89 -5.95 1.36
CA SER A 837 -14.36 -7.10 0.65
C SER A 837 -14.64 -7.04 -0.86
N PRO A 838 -14.08 -7.96 -1.68
CA PRO A 838 -14.44 -8.10 -3.10
C PRO A 838 -15.93 -8.34 -3.38
N TYR A 839 -16.71 -8.69 -2.37
CA TYR A 839 -18.17 -8.90 -2.48
C TYR A 839 -19.00 -7.76 -1.88
N GLY A 840 -18.38 -6.82 -1.18
CA GLY A 840 -19.05 -5.68 -0.58
C GLY A 840 -18.73 -5.51 0.90
N LYS A 841 -19.47 -4.63 1.55
CA LYS A 841 -19.20 -4.19 2.93
C LYS A 841 -19.66 -5.21 3.96
N ILE A 842 -18.73 -5.65 4.80
CA ILE A 842 -18.96 -6.42 6.02
C ILE A 842 -18.98 -5.44 7.18
N GLU A 843 -19.96 -5.54 8.08
CA GLU A 843 -20.03 -4.71 9.28
C GLU A 843 -20.21 -5.59 10.51
N SER A 844 -19.55 -5.20 11.59
CA SER A 844 -19.65 -5.82 12.92
C SER A 844 -19.74 -4.73 13.97
N PHE A 845 -20.79 -4.71 14.74
CA PHE A 845 -20.96 -3.84 15.90
C PHE A 845 -21.50 -4.65 17.07
N TRP A 846 -20.67 -4.88 18.06
CA TRP A 846 -21.13 -5.46 19.31
C TRP A 846 -20.99 -4.48 20.47
N LYS A 847 -21.93 -4.61 21.40
CA LYS A 847 -21.96 -3.90 22.66
C LYS A 847 -22.33 -4.85 23.78
N ARG A 848 -21.65 -4.73 24.90
CA ARG A 848 -21.96 -5.56 26.07
C ARG A 848 -22.09 -4.73 27.37
N ASN A 849 -22.87 -5.27 28.29
CA ASN A 849 -22.98 -4.79 29.66
C ASN A 849 -23.04 -6.02 30.59
N GLY A 850 -21.92 -6.35 31.22
CA GLY A 850 -21.73 -7.63 31.91
C GLY A 850 -21.88 -8.80 30.92
N ASP A 851 -22.77 -9.75 31.24
CA ASP A 851 -23.06 -10.90 30.37
C ASP A 851 -24.16 -10.64 29.33
N LYS A 852 -24.69 -9.42 29.26
CA LYS A 852 -25.65 -9.04 28.19
C LYS A 852 -24.89 -8.54 26.97
N LEU A 853 -25.17 -9.14 25.81
CA LEU A 853 -24.59 -8.81 24.53
C LEU A 853 -25.68 -8.35 23.56
N GLU A 854 -25.41 -7.32 22.78
CA GLU A 854 -26.09 -6.98 21.54
C GLU A 854 -25.04 -6.92 20.42
N TRP A 855 -25.27 -7.65 19.33
CA TRP A 855 -24.36 -7.69 18.21
C TRP A 855 -25.11 -7.56 16.87
N ASN A 856 -24.78 -6.52 16.12
CA ASN A 856 -25.34 -6.19 14.83
C ASN A 856 -24.30 -6.46 13.75
N ILE A 857 -24.68 -7.21 12.72
CA ILE A 857 -23.80 -7.56 11.59
C ILE A 857 -24.47 -7.27 10.25
N THR A 858 -23.64 -6.98 9.25
CA THR A 858 -24.04 -6.91 7.84
C THR A 858 -23.19 -7.89 7.04
N ILE A 859 -23.82 -8.79 6.32
CA ILE A 859 -23.22 -9.78 5.42
C ILE A 859 -23.56 -9.38 3.98
N PRO A 860 -22.55 -9.12 3.12
CA PRO A 860 -22.80 -8.65 1.76
C PRO A 860 -23.53 -9.67 0.89
N VAL A 861 -24.23 -9.18 -0.12
CA VAL A 861 -24.92 -10.01 -1.11
C VAL A 861 -23.93 -10.93 -1.81
N ASN A 862 -24.36 -12.11 -2.17
CA ASN A 862 -23.54 -13.13 -2.82
C ASN A 862 -22.45 -13.75 -1.91
N THR A 863 -22.63 -13.66 -0.58
CA THR A 863 -21.77 -14.31 0.41
C THR A 863 -22.60 -15.03 1.47
N THR A 864 -21.93 -15.91 2.22
CA THR A 864 -22.51 -16.57 3.41
C THR A 864 -21.62 -16.32 4.62
N ALA A 865 -22.18 -16.48 5.82
CA ALA A 865 -21.40 -16.37 7.04
C ALA A 865 -21.70 -17.48 8.03
N THR A 866 -20.64 -17.87 8.76
CA THR A 866 -20.73 -18.70 9.96
C THR A 866 -20.50 -17.78 11.17
N ILE A 867 -21.48 -17.70 12.04
CA ILE A 867 -21.46 -16.92 13.28
C ILE A 867 -21.08 -17.83 14.43
N LYS A 868 -20.13 -17.44 15.27
CA LYS A 868 -19.80 -18.18 16.48
C LYS A 868 -19.82 -17.26 17.70
N LEU A 869 -20.69 -17.54 18.65
CA LEU A 869 -20.88 -16.78 19.89
C LEU A 869 -20.76 -17.67 21.13
N PRO A 870 -20.06 -17.24 22.18
CA PRO A 870 -20.05 -17.97 23.45
C PRO A 870 -21.46 -18.13 24.06
N LEU A 871 -21.83 -19.34 24.44
CA LEU A 871 -23.13 -19.64 25.05
C LEU A 871 -23.41 -18.87 26.36
N LYS A 872 -22.36 -18.39 27.05
CA LYS A 872 -22.51 -17.59 28.28
C LYS A 872 -23.35 -16.32 28.09
N PHE A 873 -23.44 -15.82 26.88
CA PHE A 873 -24.23 -14.62 26.59
C PHE A 873 -25.74 -14.89 26.41
N ASN A 874 -26.16 -16.15 26.36
CA ASN A 874 -27.56 -16.54 26.18
C ASN A 874 -28.28 -15.74 25.09
N VAL A 875 -27.68 -15.70 23.90
CA VAL A 875 -28.14 -14.87 22.78
C VAL A 875 -29.28 -15.57 22.04
N LYS A 876 -30.33 -14.81 21.74
CA LYS A 876 -31.39 -15.26 20.85
C LYS A 876 -30.98 -15.14 19.39
N VAL A 877 -31.24 -16.20 18.63
CA VAL A 877 -31.14 -16.16 17.18
C VAL A 877 -32.33 -15.35 16.63
N PRO A 878 -32.13 -14.41 15.71
CA PRO A 878 -33.23 -13.66 15.08
C PRO A 878 -34.28 -14.58 14.50
N HIS A 879 -35.56 -14.22 14.71
CA HIS A 879 -36.71 -15.02 14.31
C HIS A 879 -37.06 -14.96 12.80
N ASP A 880 -36.26 -14.28 11.99
CA ASP A 880 -36.51 -14.24 10.55
C ASP A 880 -35.87 -15.45 9.86
N PRO A 881 -36.66 -16.42 9.42
CA PRO A 881 -36.12 -17.65 8.86
C PRO A 881 -35.56 -17.52 7.45
N ALA A 882 -35.72 -16.37 6.78
CA ALA A 882 -35.38 -16.24 5.38
C ALA A 882 -33.86 -16.28 5.10
N GLY A 883 -33.03 -15.90 6.05
CA GLY A 883 -31.55 -15.84 5.88
C GLY A 883 -30.78 -16.79 6.80
N ILE A 884 -31.42 -17.54 7.70
CA ILE A 884 -30.75 -18.45 8.64
C ILE A 884 -30.85 -19.88 8.12
N HIS A 885 -29.73 -20.49 7.82
CA HIS A 885 -29.64 -21.82 7.22
C HIS A 885 -29.58 -22.93 8.29
N SER A 886 -28.80 -22.71 9.35
CA SER A 886 -28.69 -23.67 10.45
C SER A 886 -28.35 -22.98 11.78
N VAL A 887 -28.76 -23.61 12.87
CA VAL A 887 -28.44 -23.21 14.26
C VAL A 887 -28.06 -24.46 15.03
N LYS A 888 -26.89 -24.46 15.67
CA LYS A 888 -26.40 -25.56 16.49
C LYS A 888 -25.55 -25.05 17.65
N GLU A 889 -25.44 -25.82 18.70
CA GLU A 889 -24.47 -25.64 19.77
C GLU A 889 -23.30 -26.61 19.59
N CYS A 890 -22.08 -26.09 19.64
CA CYS A 890 -20.87 -26.86 19.48
C CYS A 890 -19.73 -26.17 20.28
N ASP A 891 -18.97 -26.96 21.03
CA ASP A 891 -17.78 -26.52 21.78
C ASP A 891 -18.01 -25.29 22.66
N GLY A 892 -19.16 -25.24 23.36
CA GLY A 892 -19.52 -24.11 24.22
C GLY A 892 -19.92 -22.84 23.48
N LYS A 893 -20.15 -22.91 22.16
CA LYS A 893 -20.56 -21.79 21.30
C LYS A 893 -21.89 -22.08 20.60
N LEU A 894 -22.68 -21.04 20.44
CA LEU A 894 -23.77 -20.97 19.48
C LEU A 894 -23.18 -20.76 18.09
N VAL A 895 -23.43 -21.70 17.18
CA VAL A 895 -22.97 -21.63 15.77
C VAL A 895 -24.19 -21.46 14.88
N VAL A 896 -24.20 -20.38 14.09
CA VAL A 896 -25.29 -20.03 13.17
C VAL A 896 -24.72 -19.88 11.75
N GLU A 897 -25.27 -20.61 10.79
CA GLU A 897 -24.97 -20.43 9.37
C GLU A 897 -26.08 -19.56 8.75
N LEU A 898 -25.67 -18.54 8.01
CA LEU A 898 -26.63 -17.60 7.42
C LEU A 898 -26.13 -17.03 6.08
N GLY A 899 -27.08 -16.55 5.30
CA GLY A 899 -26.87 -15.86 4.03
C GLY A 899 -26.64 -14.38 4.20
N SER A 900 -26.61 -13.65 3.08
CA SER A 900 -26.47 -12.21 3.05
C SER A 900 -27.62 -11.48 3.77
N GLY A 901 -27.33 -10.29 4.34
CA GLY A 901 -28.34 -9.48 5.02
C GLY A 901 -27.85 -8.80 6.28
N LYS A 902 -28.77 -8.19 7.00
CA LYS A 902 -28.53 -7.57 8.32
C LYS A 902 -29.16 -8.41 9.41
N TYR A 903 -28.40 -8.67 10.46
CA TYR A 903 -28.83 -9.51 11.58
C TYR A 903 -28.48 -8.87 12.91
N THR A 904 -29.35 -9.08 13.90
CA THR A 904 -29.11 -8.65 15.29
C THR A 904 -29.18 -9.87 16.20
N PHE A 905 -28.14 -10.09 16.97
CA PHE A 905 -28.05 -11.10 18.01
C PHE A 905 -28.08 -10.40 19.36
N ALA A 906 -29.04 -10.72 20.21
CA ALA A 906 -29.18 -10.08 21.53
C ALA A 906 -29.45 -11.08 22.64
N SER A 907 -28.82 -10.86 23.82
CA SER A 907 -29.10 -11.65 25.01
C SER A 907 -30.57 -11.51 25.45
N GLU A 908 -31.13 -12.56 26.04
CA GLU A 908 -32.47 -12.48 26.68
C GLU A 908 -32.48 -11.39 27.76
N GLN A 909 -33.61 -10.67 27.87
CA GLN A 909 -33.83 -9.62 28.88
C GLN A 909 -33.81 -10.16 30.30
#